data_a3c10e396094d15b541afe6af02401cb
#
_entry.id   a3c10e396094d15b541afe6af02401cb
#
_cell.length_a   1.000
_cell.length_b   1.000
_cell.length_c   1.000
_cell.angle_alpha   90.00
_cell.angle_beta   90.00
_cell.angle_gamma   90.00
#
_symmetry.space_group_name_H-M   'P 1'
#
loop_
_entity.id
_entity.type
_entity.pdbx_description
1 polymer ?
#
loop_
_entity_poly.entity_id
_entity_poly.type
_entity_poly.pdbx_seq_one_letter_code
_entity_poly.pdbx_strand_id
1 'polypeptide(L)'
;MQHWDSALIQKAGRSGSPLGRLPPSHVLPFGLKDNFWEMGETGPCGPCTEIHYDHIGGRNAADLVNCDSPDVVEIWNLVFMQYSRESDGTLRALPQHNVDTGMGLERLVTVLQGKRSNYDTDLFMPLIEAIHKGSNAQPYKGLVGKADSECIDMAYRVVADHIRTLSICIADGVYPGISGAELVLRRILRRAVRYCTEVLQAPSGFLATLVPLVVDSLGDAYPELKRDVNLIMDIINRNEAAFLSSLHKGRRVIERTLEQSTNTVFPVDVAWSLHRNLGFPLDLIGLMLEERGIAFDTEALDRLAAEDAKRKFQSEQEKTSSKLQPNVHILAELQRRGIQPTDDFPKYAYSCGQDGRYVFSPCQATVLALYTDDCLVSEVSTGQLCGIILDRTSFYAEQGGQAADHGYLMRTGQQDLLFPVTDVQSAGGYVIHEVTAPETLRVGDHLQLFVDETQRLACMVKHTATHLLNFALHTVLGETTEQRGSHVTAERLRFDFSIKAPVTKEQLKEIENVIHELIQKDEKIHMAEVPLKLTSRIPGLRTIDEVYPDPVRVVSVGATAQSLLQQDVKPEKQGSVELCCGTHLLQTGAIEDFVVVSERQLVQGVSRIVAVTGQQAKQAREVGEALAQEVESLSHRLQSRMSSLCIAQRLSKEIGQLTETVDNAVIPQCLRRELQGTLKAFQRTANTAIRKLETKEAMEKSNILLKKHHCQYLVVDAVATDSLSILMKVVNQLCNQLPNTAVMLLSQLDSGKVFCACQVPKSITGQLSAAEWSLAVCSQIDGNAGGSSIVAKGSGSTSDLAHVLNLALEFAEARLHR
;
A
#
# COMPACT_ATOMS: atom_id res chain seq x y z
N MET A 1 23.50 -6.07 36.69
CA MET A 1 23.61 -6.76 35.36
C MET A 1 24.56 -7.97 35.39
N GLN A 2 25.57 -8.09 36.23
CA GLN A 2 26.53 -9.20 36.23
C GLN A 2 26.10 -10.49 36.97
N HIS A 3 24.90 -10.57 37.56
CA HIS A 3 24.46 -11.74 38.35
C HIS A 3 23.48 -12.70 37.64
N TRP A 4 23.09 -12.41 36.41
CA TRP A 4 22.09 -13.21 35.73
C TRP A 4 22.66 -14.39 34.94
N ASP A 5 23.90 -14.27 34.43
CA ASP A 5 24.51 -15.24 33.50
C ASP A 5 24.89 -16.58 34.17
N SER A 6 25.11 -16.59 35.47
CA SER A 6 25.56 -17.80 36.18
C SER A 6 24.43 -18.65 36.78
N ALA A 7 23.28 -18.06 37.08
CA ALA A 7 22.20 -18.75 37.78
C ALA A 7 21.32 -19.64 36.88
N LEU A 8 21.11 -19.26 35.63
CA LEU A 8 20.29 -20.00 34.67
C LEU A 8 21.02 -21.23 34.12
N ILE A 9 22.31 -21.08 33.78
CA ILE A 9 23.16 -22.19 33.32
C ILE A 9 23.38 -23.20 34.46
N GLN A 10 23.54 -22.75 35.71
CA GLN A 10 23.59 -23.66 36.87
C GLN A 10 22.27 -24.40 37.12
N LYS A 11 21.12 -23.83 36.80
CA LYS A 11 19.82 -24.47 36.93
C LYS A 11 19.59 -25.53 35.84
N ALA A 12 19.95 -25.29 34.60
CA ALA A 12 19.90 -26.25 33.51
C ALA A 12 20.86 -27.44 33.72
N GLY A 13 22.03 -27.20 34.30
CA GLY A 13 23.02 -28.25 34.64
C GLY A 13 22.73 -29.04 35.92
N ARG A 14 21.81 -28.57 36.80
CA ARG A 14 21.48 -29.25 38.07
C ARG A 14 20.20 -30.07 38.05
N SER A 15 19.30 -29.85 37.09
CA SER A 15 18.12 -30.73 36.91
C SER A 15 18.57 -31.97 36.17
N GLY A 16 18.63 -33.15 36.83
CA GLY A 16 19.09 -34.44 36.32
C GLY A 16 18.36 -34.95 35.03
N SER A 17 18.34 -34.13 34.02
CA SER A 17 17.77 -34.31 32.69
C SER A 17 18.78 -35.01 31.75
N PRO A 18 18.36 -35.58 30.62
CA PRO A 18 19.21 -36.29 29.65
C PRO A 18 20.44 -35.50 29.16
N LEU A 19 20.52 -34.17 29.35
CA LEU A 19 21.69 -33.33 29.14
C LEU A 19 22.92 -33.72 30.00
N GLY A 20 22.75 -34.53 31.05
CA GLY A 20 23.82 -35.04 31.90
C GLY A 20 24.82 -35.99 31.22
N ARG A 21 24.69 -36.24 29.92
CA ARG A 21 25.62 -37.00 29.09
C ARG A 21 26.57 -36.14 28.24
N LEU A 22 26.34 -34.80 28.18
CA LEU A 22 27.19 -33.90 27.41
C LEU A 22 28.44 -33.54 28.22
N PRO A 23 29.63 -33.54 27.61
CA PRO A 23 30.83 -33.02 28.28
C PRO A 23 30.62 -31.55 28.65
N PRO A 24 31.13 -31.05 29.82
CA PRO A 24 31.00 -29.66 30.22
C PRO A 24 31.55 -28.66 29.18
N SER A 25 32.54 -29.09 28.39
CA SER A 25 33.10 -28.30 27.28
C SER A 25 32.13 -28.07 26.09
N HIS A 26 31.02 -28.81 26.04
CA HIS A 26 30.00 -28.61 25.02
C HIS A 26 28.86 -27.67 25.45
N VAL A 27 28.93 -27.12 26.68
CA VAL A 27 27.96 -26.14 27.18
C VAL A 27 28.66 -24.80 27.32
N LEU A 28 28.41 -23.88 26.41
CA LEU A 28 29.10 -22.61 26.29
C LEU A 28 28.19 -21.47 26.78
N PRO A 29 28.59 -20.64 27.73
CA PRO A 29 27.84 -19.48 28.17
C PRO A 29 28.10 -18.30 27.24
N PHE A 30 27.01 -17.66 26.76
CA PHE A 30 27.03 -16.44 25.97
C PHE A 30 26.23 -15.32 26.70
N GLY A 31 26.46 -14.07 26.32
CA GLY A 31 25.81 -12.91 26.92
C GLY A 31 24.46 -12.59 26.30
N LEU A 32 23.87 -11.47 26.69
CA LEU A 32 22.56 -11.01 26.21
C LEU A 32 22.47 -10.84 24.68
N LYS A 33 23.59 -10.60 24.02
CA LYS A 33 23.60 -10.44 22.56
C LYS A 33 23.25 -11.73 21.83
N ASP A 34 23.71 -12.87 22.34
CA ASP A 34 23.61 -14.16 21.65
C ASP A 34 22.61 -15.11 22.32
N ASN A 35 22.39 -14.99 23.65
CA ASN A 35 21.48 -15.85 24.42
C ASN A 35 20.28 -15.09 25.02
N PHE A 36 19.78 -14.07 24.35
CA PHE A 36 18.53 -13.40 24.71
C PHE A 36 17.74 -13.08 23.43
N TRP A 37 16.54 -13.63 23.35
CA TRP A 37 15.69 -13.45 22.19
C TRP A 37 14.59 -12.43 22.47
N GLU A 38 14.28 -11.60 21.47
CA GLU A 38 13.27 -10.55 21.53
C GLU A 38 12.38 -10.62 20.29
N MET A 39 11.07 -10.53 20.48
CA MET A 39 10.10 -10.56 19.38
C MET A 39 10.21 -9.31 18.49
N GLY A 40 10.69 -8.21 19.00
CA GLY A 40 10.86 -6.93 18.32
C GLY A 40 11.28 -5.83 19.28
N GLU A 41 11.04 -4.58 18.94
CA GLU A 41 11.34 -3.43 19.82
C GLU A 41 10.53 -3.47 21.11
N THR A 42 9.31 -4.03 21.06
CA THR A 42 8.42 -4.27 22.20
C THR A 42 7.80 -5.66 22.11
N GLY A 43 7.46 -6.26 23.24
CA GLY A 43 6.76 -7.55 23.31
C GLY A 43 7.50 -8.62 24.10
N PRO A 44 7.03 -9.88 24.04
CA PRO A 44 7.62 -10.98 24.78
C PRO A 44 9.09 -11.20 24.45
N CYS A 45 9.89 -11.47 25.46
CA CYS A 45 11.31 -11.73 25.33
C CYS A 45 11.83 -12.59 26.49
N GLY A 46 13.03 -13.13 26.34
CA GLY A 46 13.64 -13.90 27.40
C GLY A 46 14.97 -14.56 27.01
N PRO A 47 15.69 -15.12 27.99
CA PRO A 47 16.91 -15.87 27.72
C PRO A 47 16.63 -17.09 26.84
N CYS A 48 17.58 -17.43 25.98
CA CYS A 48 17.48 -18.60 25.10
C CYS A 48 18.66 -19.57 25.26
N THR A 49 18.46 -20.77 24.77
CA THR A 49 19.48 -21.80 24.65
C THR A 49 19.45 -22.34 23.24
N GLU A 50 20.60 -22.40 22.60
CA GLU A 50 20.73 -22.82 21.21
C GLU A 50 21.48 -24.16 21.12
N ILE A 51 21.10 -24.99 20.16
CA ILE A 51 21.78 -26.22 19.81
C ILE A 51 22.48 -26.01 18.49
N HIS A 52 23.82 -26.05 18.52
CA HIS A 52 24.69 -25.93 17.35
C HIS A 52 25.22 -27.29 16.94
N TYR A 53 25.41 -27.48 15.65
CA TYR A 53 25.97 -28.69 15.07
C TYR A 53 27.25 -28.38 14.28
N ASP A 54 28.38 -29.09 14.62
CA ASP A 54 29.61 -29.00 13.85
C ASP A 54 29.61 -30.07 12.74
N HIS A 55 29.54 -29.64 11.49
CA HIS A 55 29.55 -30.49 10.30
C HIS A 55 30.85 -31.26 10.10
N ILE A 56 31.94 -30.83 10.72
CA ILE A 56 33.24 -31.52 10.61
C ILE A 56 33.37 -32.61 11.67
N GLY A 57 33.01 -32.28 12.92
CA GLY A 57 33.14 -33.20 14.05
C GLY A 57 34.58 -33.51 14.45
N GLY A 58 34.76 -34.24 15.58
CA GLY A 58 36.06 -34.75 16.04
C GLY A 58 37.09 -33.67 16.43
N ARG A 59 36.67 -32.42 16.62
CA ARG A 59 37.48 -31.23 16.96
C ARG A 59 36.84 -30.39 18.06
N ASN A 60 37.62 -29.49 18.68
CA ASN A 60 37.01 -28.41 19.46
C ASN A 60 36.60 -27.29 18.53
N ALA A 61 35.28 -27.04 18.43
CA ALA A 61 34.70 -25.99 17.60
C ALA A 61 34.05 -24.87 18.43
N ALA A 62 34.37 -24.75 19.75
CA ALA A 62 33.76 -23.80 20.64
C ALA A 62 33.91 -22.33 20.17
N ASP A 63 35.06 -21.99 19.62
CA ASP A 63 35.38 -20.64 19.14
C ASP A 63 34.63 -20.29 17.82
N LEU A 64 33.95 -21.25 17.19
CA LEU A 64 33.20 -21.06 15.95
C LEU A 64 31.68 -20.88 16.18
N VAL A 65 31.20 -21.10 17.40
CA VAL A 65 29.81 -20.91 17.77
C VAL A 65 29.48 -19.41 17.74
N ASN A 66 28.39 -19.04 17.08
CA ASN A 66 27.94 -17.64 16.87
C ASN A 66 28.97 -16.74 16.14
N CYS A 67 29.84 -17.34 15.32
CA CYS A 67 30.85 -16.65 14.53
C CYS A 67 30.56 -16.69 13.02
N ASP A 68 29.30 -16.89 12.61
CA ASP A 68 28.85 -16.99 11.20
C ASP A 68 29.66 -18.04 10.40
N SER A 69 30.17 -19.06 11.07
CA SER A 69 30.91 -20.14 10.44
C SER A 69 29.95 -21.11 9.71
N PRO A 70 30.18 -21.43 8.42
CA PRO A 70 29.36 -22.41 7.71
C PRO A 70 29.54 -23.83 8.21
N ASP A 71 30.60 -24.10 9.00
CA ASP A 71 30.88 -25.43 9.54
C ASP A 71 30.14 -25.69 10.86
N VAL A 72 29.76 -24.62 11.61
CA VAL A 72 29.06 -24.73 12.90
C VAL A 72 27.78 -23.92 12.83
N VAL A 73 26.67 -24.62 12.72
CA VAL A 73 25.36 -23.99 12.49
C VAL A 73 24.40 -24.25 13.63
N GLU A 74 23.66 -23.20 14.02
CA GLU A 74 22.50 -23.36 14.90
C GLU A 74 21.42 -24.14 14.18
N ILE A 75 20.89 -25.19 14.83
CA ILE A 75 19.77 -25.99 14.32
C ILE A 75 18.49 -25.81 15.13
N TRP A 76 18.60 -25.46 16.42
CA TRP A 76 17.44 -25.33 17.30
C TRP A 76 17.68 -24.23 18.33
N ASN A 77 16.70 -23.35 18.49
CA ASN A 77 16.65 -22.31 19.52
C ASN A 77 15.47 -22.58 20.47
N LEU A 78 15.73 -22.55 21.77
CA LEU A 78 14.73 -22.70 22.84
C LEU A 78 14.70 -21.42 23.65
N VAL A 79 13.60 -20.69 23.59
CA VAL A 79 13.43 -19.38 24.22
C VAL A 79 12.56 -19.50 25.47
N PHE A 80 13.07 -19.03 26.61
CA PHE A 80 12.35 -18.97 27.86
C PHE A 80 11.71 -17.59 28.02
N MET A 81 10.48 -17.45 27.52
CA MET A 81 9.69 -16.22 27.57
C MET A 81 9.34 -15.88 29.02
N GLN A 82 10.09 -14.98 29.63
CA GLN A 82 9.93 -14.57 31.02
C GLN A 82 9.62 -13.11 31.20
N TYR A 83 9.87 -12.29 30.17
CA TYR A 83 9.74 -10.85 30.22
C TYR A 83 8.96 -10.30 29.04
N SER A 84 8.39 -9.10 29.21
CA SER A 84 7.94 -8.20 28.14
C SER A 84 8.89 -7.02 28.09
N ARG A 85 9.35 -6.65 26.88
CA ARG A 85 10.03 -5.37 26.65
C ARG A 85 8.97 -4.30 26.45
N GLU A 86 8.99 -3.31 27.31
CA GLU A 86 8.07 -2.18 27.25
C GLU A 86 8.60 -1.09 26.29
N SER A 87 7.72 -0.13 25.92
CA SER A 87 8.06 0.95 24.98
C SER A 87 9.16 1.89 25.46
N ASP A 88 9.41 1.95 26.78
CA ASP A 88 10.52 2.70 27.39
C ASP A 88 11.84 1.91 27.40
N GLY A 89 11.86 0.69 26.84
CA GLY A 89 13.01 -0.22 26.80
C GLY A 89 13.23 -1.03 28.09
N THR A 90 12.37 -0.89 29.11
CA THR A 90 12.47 -1.69 30.35
C THR A 90 11.97 -3.12 30.12
N LEU A 91 12.50 -4.05 30.94
CA LEU A 91 12.05 -5.44 30.98
C LEU A 91 11.13 -5.65 32.19
N ARG A 92 9.89 -6.04 31.93
CA ARG A 92 8.91 -6.37 32.95
C ARG A 92 8.62 -7.88 32.94
N ALA A 93 8.65 -8.53 34.11
CA ALA A 93 8.39 -9.96 34.19
C ALA A 93 6.97 -10.30 33.75
N LEU A 94 6.83 -11.31 32.89
CA LEU A 94 5.52 -11.81 32.47
C LEU A 94 4.78 -12.49 33.64
N PRO A 95 3.46 -12.40 33.71
CA PRO A 95 2.66 -13.06 34.73
C PRO A 95 2.74 -14.59 34.68
N GLN A 96 2.93 -15.13 33.47
CA GLN A 96 3.12 -16.54 33.20
C GLN A 96 4.33 -16.73 32.30
N HIS A 97 5.18 -17.68 32.64
CA HIS A 97 6.35 -18.05 31.85
C HIS A 97 5.96 -19.10 30.80
N ASN A 98 6.48 -18.94 29.60
CA ASN A 98 6.27 -19.86 28.49
C ASN A 98 7.62 -20.27 27.91
N VAL A 99 7.66 -21.38 27.21
CA VAL A 99 8.81 -21.80 26.42
C VAL A 99 8.37 -21.82 24.97
N ASP A 100 9.06 -21.03 24.16
CA ASP A 100 8.93 -21.04 22.71
C ASP A 100 10.14 -21.73 22.09
N THR A 101 9.99 -22.33 20.93
CA THR A 101 11.07 -23.06 20.28
C THR A 101 11.01 -22.90 18.79
N GLY A 102 12.19 -22.62 18.19
CA GLY A 102 12.35 -22.52 16.74
C GLY A 102 13.44 -23.47 16.25
N MET A 103 13.08 -24.35 15.29
CA MET A 103 14.01 -25.27 14.66
C MET A 103 14.06 -25.01 13.17
N GLY A 104 15.27 -24.81 12.61
CA GLY A 104 15.44 -24.62 11.18
C GLY A 104 15.25 -25.94 10.41
N LEU A 105 14.13 -26.06 9.66
CA LEU A 105 13.83 -27.26 8.88
C LEU A 105 14.98 -27.60 7.91
N GLU A 106 15.41 -26.63 7.13
CA GLU A 106 16.47 -26.79 6.13
C GLU A 106 17.81 -27.17 6.77
N ARG A 107 18.15 -26.55 7.91
CA ARG A 107 19.36 -26.86 8.67
C ARG A 107 19.32 -28.27 9.23
N LEU A 108 18.17 -28.70 9.78
CA LEU A 108 18.00 -30.05 10.29
C LEU A 108 18.11 -31.08 9.18
N VAL A 109 17.45 -30.87 8.03
CA VAL A 109 17.51 -31.76 6.87
C VAL A 109 18.94 -31.86 6.35
N THR A 110 19.70 -30.76 6.33
CA THR A 110 21.12 -30.74 5.92
C THR A 110 21.96 -31.67 6.80
N VAL A 111 21.76 -31.63 8.11
CA VAL A 111 22.44 -32.53 9.06
C VAL A 111 22.05 -34.01 8.82
N LEU A 112 20.73 -34.27 8.69
CA LEU A 112 20.20 -35.62 8.50
C LEU A 112 20.67 -36.28 7.18
N GLN A 113 20.82 -35.47 6.12
CA GLN A 113 21.30 -35.96 4.81
C GLN A 113 22.83 -35.90 4.69
N GLY A 114 23.56 -35.50 5.73
CA GLY A 114 25.01 -35.41 5.73
C GLY A 114 25.56 -34.41 4.70
N LYS A 115 24.79 -33.37 4.41
CA LYS A 115 25.18 -32.28 3.49
C LYS A 115 25.85 -31.13 4.25
N ARG A 116 26.55 -30.25 3.54
CA ARG A 116 27.19 -29.09 4.12
C ARG A 116 26.45 -27.77 3.86
N SER A 117 25.56 -27.77 2.90
CA SER A 117 24.73 -26.63 2.56
C SER A 117 23.26 -27.06 2.50
N ASN A 118 22.36 -26.18 2.99
CA ASN A 118 20.92 -26.37 2.88
C ASN A 118 20.49 -26.55 1.42
N TYR A 119 21.18 -25.89 0.50
CA TYR A 119 20.89 -25.89 -0.94
C TYR A 119 21.29 -27.21 -1.64
N ASP A 120 22.10 -28.07 -0.99
CA ASP A 120 22.51 -29.38 -1.53
C ASP A 120 21.56 -30.50 -1.13
N THR A 121 20.49 -30.18 -0.42
CA THR A 121 19.46 -31.14 0.03
C THR A 121 18.39 -31.37 -1.03
N ASP A 122 17.59 -32.39 -0.86
CA ASP A 122 16.43 -32.69 -1.71
C ASP A 122 15.34 -31.62 -1.71
N LEU A 123 15.35 -30.73 -0.73
CA LEU A 123 14.46 -29.56 -0.71
C LEU A 123 14.78 -28.53 -1.80
N PHE A 124 16.03 -28.39 -2.21
CA PHE A 124 16.48 -27.36 -3.15
C PHE A 124 17.04 -27.90 -4.46
N MET A 125 17.69 -29.08 -4.45
CA MET A 125 18.34 -29.63 -5.65
C MET A 125 17.42 -29.77 -6.86
N PRO A 126 16.14 -30.18 -6.72
CA PRO A 126 15.22 -30.23 -7.87
C PRO A 126 14.99 -28.85 -8.51
N LEU A 127 14.90 -27.78 -7.68
CA LEU A 127 14.76 -26.40 -8.15
C LEU A 127 16.05 -25.92 -8.83
N ILE A 128 17.21 -26.18 -8.23
CA ILE A 128 18.52 -25.82 -8.79
C ILE A 128 18.75 -26.49 -10.16
N GLU A 129 18.39 -27.76 -10.29
CA GLU A 129 18.46 -28.48 -11.57
C GLU A 129 17.50 -27.90 -12.62
N ALA A 130 16.30 -27.52 -12.22
CA ALA A 130 15.34 -26.89 -13.12
C ALA A 130 15.80 -25.50 -13.55
N ILE A 131 16.39 -24.73 -12.63
CA ILE A 131 16.98 -23.42 -12.94
C ILE A 131 18.11 -23.59 -13.95
N HIS A 132 18.97 -24.59 -13.78
CA HIS A 132 20.04 -24.88 -14.75
C HIS A 132 19.48 -25.25 -16.15
N LYS A 133 18.47 -26.12 -16.21
CA LYS A 133 17.84 -26.53 -17.47
C LYS A 133 17.14 -25.37 -18.20
N GLY A 134 16.61 -24.40 -17.48
CA GLY A 134 15.82 -23.28 -18.03
C GLY A 134 16.61 -21.96 -18.17
N SER A 135 17.88 -21.94 -17.79
CA SER A 135 18.77 -20.78 -17.91
C SER A 135 19.96 -21.07 -18.83
N ASN A 136 20.69 -20.01 -19.23
CA ASN A 136 21.93 -20.14 -19.99
C ASN A 136 23.18 -20.11 -19.11
N ALA A 137 23.02 -20.24 -17.78
CA ALA A 137 24.11 -20.18 -16.82
C ALA A 137 24.90 -21.49 -16.74
N GLN A 138 26.15 -21.41 -16.29
CA GLN A 138 26.96 -22.58 -15.97
C GLN A 138 26.30 -23.39 -14.84
N PRO A 139 26.58 -24.73 -14.80
CA PRO A 139 26.01 -25.56 -13.73
C PRO A 139 26.41 -25.10 -12.34
N TYR A 140 25.50 -25.27 -11.39
CA TYR A 140 25.73 -25.04 -9.96
C TYR A 140 26.88 -25.93 -9.44
N LYS A 141 27.85 -25.35 -8.72
CA LYS A 141 29.05 -26.01 -8.20
C LYS A 141 29.14 -25.99 -6.66
N GLY A 142 28.21 -25.30 -5.97
CA GLY A 142 28.24 -25.15 -4.51
C GLY A 142 29.31 -24.14 -4.01
N LEU A 143 29.84 -23.27 -4.87
CA LEU A 143 30.84 -22.26 -4.49
C LEU A 143 30.23 -21.18 -3.59
N VAL A 144 31.04 -20.66 -2.65
CA VAL A 144 30.62 -19.63 -1.71
C VAL A 144 31.68 -18.52 -1.56
N GLY A 145 31.21 -17.30 -1.24
CA GLY A 145 32.05 -16.14 -1.00
C GLY A 145 32.97 -15.82 -2.18
N LYS A 146 34.28 -15.63 -1.93
CA LYS A 146 35.25 -15.24 -2.96
C LYS A 146 35.49 -16.31 -4.04
N ALA A 147 35.11 -17.57 -3.81
CA ALA A 147 35.22 -18.64 -4.80
C ALA A 147 34.14 -18.53 -5.89
N ASP A 148 32.98 -17.91 -5.60
CA ASP A 148 31.89 -17.60 -6.54
C ASP A 148 32.04 -16.16 -7.07
N SER A 149 33.10 -15.91 -7.84
CA SER A 149 33.50 -14.57 -8.29
C SER A 149 32.47 -13.89 -9.21
N GLU A 150 31.69 -14.67 -9.96
CA GLU A 150 30.63 -14.21 -10.85
C GLU A 150 29.24 -14.23 -10.20
N CYS A 151 29.14 -14.62 -8.93
CA CYS A 151 27.90 -14.74 -8.16
C CYS A 151 26.86 -15.68 -8.80
N ILE A 152 27.29 -16.65 -9.62
CA ILE A 152 26.42 -17.60 -10.32
C ILE A 152 25.78 -18.56 -9.32
N ASP A 153 26.58 -19.20 -8.47
CA ASP A 153 26.06 -20.13 -7.47
C ASP A 153 25.19 -19.43 -6.42
N MET A 154 25.53 -18.17 -6.07
CA MET A 154 24.66 -17.32 -5.26
C MET A 154 23.32 -17.03 -5.95
N ALA A 155 23.32 -16.78 -7.25
CA ALA A 155 22.09 -16.56 -8.01
C ALA A 155 21.18 -17.79 -8.02
N TYR A 156 21.73 -19.00 -8.19
CA TYR A 156 20.95 -20.25 -8.06
C TYR A 156 20.28 -20.37 -6.70
N ARG A 157 21.02 -20.12 -5.62
CA ARG A 157 20.49 -20.17 -4.25
C ARG A 157 19.40 -19.13 -4.01
N VAL A 158 19.61 -17.89 -4.44
CA VAL A 158 18.64 -16.81 -4.31
C VAL A 158 17.34 -17.15 -5.05
N VAL A 159 17.43 -17.60 -6.30
CA VAL A 159 16.23 -17.92 -7.09
C VAL A 159 15.47 -19.11 -6.50
N ALA A 160 16.17 -20.18 -6.11
CA ALA A 160 15.56 -21.38 -5.51
C ALA A 160 14.88 -21.06 -4.16
N ASP A 161 15.52 -20.28 -3.30
CA ASP A 161 14.96 -19.86 -2.00
C ASP A 161 13.75 -18.93 -2.18
N HIS A 162 13.91 -17.92 -3.02
CA HIS A 162 12.90 -16.88 -3.19
C HIS A 162 11.64 -17.41 -3.89
N ILE A 163 11.74 -18.35 -4.84
CA ILE A 163 10.54 -18.93 -5.47
C ILE A 163 9.72 -19.76 -4.48
N ARG A 164 10.35 -20.46 -3.53
CA ARG A 164 9.64 -21.12 -2.43
C ARG A 164 8.89 -20.12 -1.57
N THR A 165 9.59 -19.08 -1.10
CA THR A 165 9.00 -18.00 -0.30
C THR A 165 7.82 -17.33 -1.01
N LEU A 166 8.00 -16.96 -2.29
CA LEU A 166 6.96 -16.34 -3.10
C LEU A 166 5.73 -17.25 -3.24
N SER A 167 5.95 -18.54 -3.53
CA SER A 167 4.86 -19.49 -3.73
C SER A 167 4.02 -19.68 -2.47
N ILE A 168 4.66 -19.86 -1.31
CA ILE A 168 3.99 -20.05 -0.02
C ILE A 168 3.25 -18.76 0.39
N CYS A 169 3.93 -17.62 0.39
CA CYS A 169 3.29 -16.35 0.80
C CYS A 169 2.08 -15.99 -0.07
N ILE A 170 2.17 -16.21 -1.40
CA ILE A 170 1.06 -15.94 -2.31
C ILE A 170 -0.08 -16.94 -2.07
N ALA A 171 0.21 -18.22 -1.80
CA ALA A 171 -0.79 -19.22 -1.45
C ALA A 171 -1.53 -18.86 -0.14
N ASP A 172 -0.81 -18.29 0.84
CA ASP A 172 -1.36 -17.78 2.11
C ASP A 172 -2.07 -16.41 1.98
N GLY A 173 -2.13 -15.85 0.74
CA GLY A 173 -2.85 -14.61 0.47
C GLY A 173 -2.05 -13.34 0.70
N VAL A 174 -0.74 -13.40 0.93
CA VAL A 174 0.16 -12.24 0.97
C VAL A 174 0.67 -11.96 -0.44
N TYR A 175 0.31 -10.82 -1.02
CA TYR A 175 0.71 -10.45 -2.39
C TYR A 175 1.78 -9.35 -2.38
N PRO A 176 2.66 -9.29 -3.42
CA PRO A 176 3.64 -8.21 -3.52
C PRO A 176 2.99 -6.82 -3.58
N GLY A 177 3.21 -5.99 -2.56
CA GLY A 177 2.52 -4.72 -2.35
C GLY A 177 3.43 -3.52 -2.02
N ILE A 178 2.89 -2.49 -1.38
CA ILE A 178 3.57 -1.20 -1.14
C ILE A 178 3.89 -0.93 0.34
N SER A 179 3.39 -1.75 1.27
CA SER A 179 3.55 -1.56 2.71
C SER A 179 3.69 -2.89 3.44
N GLY A 180 4.21 -2.89 4.65
CA GLY A 180 4.29 -4.06 5.53
C GLY A 180 4.94 -5.29 4.90
N ALA A 181 4.42 -6.47 5.22
CA ALA A 181 4.87 -7.76 4.70
C ALA A 181 4.82 -7.84 3.16
N GLU A 182 3.80 -7.23 2.54
CA GLU A 182 3.64 -7.15 1.09
C GLU A 182 4.82 -6.45 0.40
N LEU A 183 5.36 -5.37 1.02
CA LEU A 183 6.53 -4.67 0.52
C LEU A 183 7.78 -5.54 0.57
N VAL A 184 7.95 -6.29 1.67
CA VAL A 184 9.07 -7.25 1.81
C VAL A 184 8.97 -8.31 0.73
N LEU A 185 7.79 -8.90 0.53
CA LEU A 185 7.56 -9.90 -0.51
C LEU A 185 7.85 -9.35 -1.92
N ARG A 186 7.47 -8.10 -2.18
CA ARG A 186 7.80 -7.42 -3.45
C ARG A 186 9.31 -7.24 -3.65
N ARG A 187 10.08 -6.97 -2.58
CA ARG A 187 11.54 -6.87 -2.66
C ARG A 187 12.16 -8.24 -2.95
N ILE A 188 11.67 -9.30 -2.31
CA ILE A 188 12.10 -10.69 -2.56
C ILE A 188 11.86 -11.06 -4.04
N LEU A 189 10.65 -10.79 -4.57
CA LEU A 189 10.34 -11.04 -5.98
C LEU A 189 11.28 -10.30 -6.92
N ARG A 190 11.50 -9.00 -6.71
CA ARG A 190 12.37 -8.18 -7.56
C ARG A 190 13.82 -8.65 -7.54
N ARG A 191 14.30 -9.09 -6.37
CA ARG A 191 15.63 -9.68 -6.22
C ARG A 191 15.72 -10.99 -7.01
N ALA A 192 14.74 -11.88 -6.90
CA ALA A 192 14.70 -13.12 -7.66
C ALA A 192 14.70 -12.89 -9.18
N VAL A 193 13.84 -11.97 -9.66
CA VAL A 193 13.76 -11.59 -11.09
C VAL A 193 15.11 -11.07 -11.58
N ARG A 194 15.78 -10.21 -10.81
CA ARG A 194 17.08 -9.66 -11.19
C ARG A 194 18.13 -10.75 -11.37
N TYR A 195 18.31 -11.63 -10.36
CA TYR A 195 19.28 -12.71 -10.46
C TYR A 195 18.93 -13.70 -11.58
N CYS A 196 17.65 -13.96 -11.79
CA CYS A 196 17.16 -14.83 -12.85
C CYS A 196 17.51 -14.26 -14.25
N THR A 197 17.26 -12.95 -14.48
CA THR A 197 17.44 -12.35 -15.80
C THR A 197 18.86 -11.84 -16.06
N GLU A 198 19.52 -11.23 -15.07
CA GLU A 198 20.83 -10.58 -15.28
C GLU A 198 22.01 -11.53 -15.08
N VAL A 199 21.96 -12.41 -14.07
CA VAL A 199 23.07 -13.33 -13.74
C VAL A 199 22.88 -14.69 -14.42
N LEU A 200 21.70 -15.29 -14.29
CA LEU A 200 21.43 -16.64 -14.86
C LEU A 200 20.99 -16.56 -16.34
N GLN A 201 20.73 -15.39 -16.87
CA GLN A 201 20.32 -15.17 -18.27
C GLN A 201 19.11 -16.00 -18.69
N ALA A 202 18.18 -16.25 -17.76
CA ALA A 202 16.94 -16.92 -18.05
C ALA A 202 15.94 -16.01 -18.78
N PRO A 203 15.08 -16.55 -19.65
CA PRO A 203 14.07 -15.77 -20.35
C PRO A 203 13.03 -15.17 -19.40
N SER A 204 12.43 -14.03 -19.78
CA SER A 204 11.31 -13.46 -19.04
C SER A 204 10.15 -14.46 -18.87
N GLY A 205 9.55 -14.50 -17.69
CA GLY A 205 8.52 -15.46 -17.32
C GLY A 205 9.04 -16.81 -16.81
N PHE A 206 10.35 -17.02 -16.86
CA PHE A 206 10.93 -18.29 -16.41
C PHE A 206 10.72 -18.53 -14.90
N LEU A 207 10.83 -17.48 -14.07
CA LEU A 207 10.70 -17.60 -12.61
C LEU A 207 9.39 -18.29 -12.22
N ALA A 208 8.28 -17.93 -12.85
CA ALA A 208 6.97 -18.54 -12.57
C ALA A 208 6.89 -20.01 -12.97
N THR A 209 7.69 -20.48 -13.94
CA THR A 209 7.68 -21.89 -14.36
C THR A 209 8.25 -22.85 -13.29
N LEU A 210 8.90 -22.30 -12.26
CA LEU A 210 9.42 -23.08 -11.14
C LEU A 210 8.35 -23.36 -10.06
N VAL A 211 7.20 -22.68 -10.09
CA VAL A 211 6.11 -22.84 -9.09
C VAL A 211 5.60 -24.28 -9.02
N PRO A 212 5.33 -24.98 -10.13
CA PRO A 212 4.89 -26.39 -10.05
C PRO A 212 5.86 -27.30 -9.28
N LEU A 213 7.16 -27.07 -9.38
CA LEU A 213 8.16 -27.87 -8.64
C LEU A 213 8.12 -27.57 -7.13
N VAL A 214 7.81 -26.34 -6.74
CA VAL A 214 7.56 -26.00 -5.32
C VAL A 214 6.30 -26.72 -4.82
N VAL A 215 5.25 -26.76 -5.64
CA VAL A 215 3.99 -27.46 -5.33
C VAL A 215 4.23 -28.97 -5.20
N ASP A 216 5.02 -29.56 -6.09
CA ASP A 216 5.37 -31.00 -6.04
C ASP A 216 6.19 -31.34 -4.79
N SER A 217 7.10 -30.45 -4.37
CA SER A 217 7.97 -30.66 -3.20
C SER A 217 7.25 -30.41 -1.86
N LEU A 218 6.41 -29.38 -1.76
CA LEU A 218 5.86 -28.89 -0.49
C LEU A 218 4.34 -29.02 -0.39
N GLY A 219 3.64 -29.28 -1.48
CA GLY A 219 2.17 -29.25 -1.51
C GLY A 219 1.47 -30.35 -0.71
N ASP A 220 2.16 -31.41 -0.31
CA ASP A 220 1.59 -32.41 0.60
C ASP A 220 1.58 -31.90 2.06
N ALA A 221 2.61 -31.15 2.44
CA ALA A 221 2.70 -30.50 3.74
C ALA A 221 1.87 -29.20 3.81
N TYR A 222 1.78 -28.47 2.70
CA TYR A 222 1.08 -27.18 2.57
C TYR A 222 0.03 -27.26 1.45
N PRO A 223 -1.17 -27.81 1.72
CA PRO A 223 -2.23 -28.01 0.71
C PRO A 223 -2.68 -26.75 -0.01
N GLU A 224 -2.48 -25.58 0.62
CA GLU A 224 -2.78 -24.24 0.09
C GLU A 224 -2.09 -23.99 -1.24
N LEU A 225 -0.88 -24.52 -1.42
CA LEU A 225 -0.11 -24.42 -2.67
C LEU A 225 -0.83 -25.07 -3.86
N LYS A 226 -1.65 -26.10 -3.62
CA LYS A 226 -2.38 -26.84 -4.67
C LYS A 226 -3.70 -26.17 -5.08
N ARG A 227 -4.21 -25.18 -4.31
CA ARG A 227 -5.52 -24.56 -4.55
C ARG A 227 -5.60 -23.82 -5.89
N ASP A 228 -4.63 -22.97 -6.19
CA ASP A 228 -4.61 -22.23 -7.46
C ASP A 228 -3.17 -21.93 -7.92
N VAL A 229 -2.49 -22.95 -8.45
CA VAL A 229 -1.12 -22.86 -8.98
C VAL A 229 -1.02 -21.77 -10.08
N ASN A 230 -2.05 -21.66 -10.92
CA ASN A 230 -2.07 -20.68 -12.00
C ASN A 230 -2.13 -19.25 -11.48
N LEU A 231 -2.87 -18.99 -10.39
CA LEU A 231 -2.92 -17.68 -9.75
C LEU A 231 -1.54 -17.26 -9.24
N ILE A 232 -0.81 -18.18 -8.57
CA ILE A 232 0.56 -17.92 -8.09
C ILE A 232 1.47 -17.53 -9.25
N MET A 233 1.44 -18.32 -10.34
CA MET A 233 2.24 -18.05 -11.54
C MET A 233 1.89 -16.71 -12.19
N ASP A 234 0.61 -16.40 -12.30
CA ASP A 234 0.11 -15.13 -12.87
C ASP A 234 0.57 -13.92 -12.07
N ILE A 235 0.49 -13.97 -10.73
CA ILE A 235 0.93 -12.88 -9.85
C ILE A 235 2.42 -12.64 -10.03
N ILE A 236 3.23 -13.69 -10.06
CA ILE A 236 4.69 -13.60 -10.28
C ILE A 236 4.97 -12.98 -11.66
N ASN A 237 4.39 -13.52 -12.74
CA ASN A 237 4.63 -13.05 -14.12
C ASN A 237 4.27 -11.58 -14.33
N ARG A 238 3.12 -11.15 -13.80
CA ARG A 238 2.67 -9.75 -13.94
C ARG A 238 3.56 -8.79 -13.17
N ASN A 239 3.98 -9.15 -11.94
CA ASN A 239 4.92 -8.35 -11.16
C ASN A 239 6.31 -8.30 -11.79
N GLU A 240 6.79 -9.41 -12.37
CA GLU A 240 8.03 -9.47 -13.16
C GLU A 240 7.97 -8.51 -14.35
N ALA A 241 6.92 -8.58 -15.17
CA ALA A 241 6.74 -7.70 -16.33
C ALA A 241 6.70 -6.21 -15.95
N ALA A 242 5.98 -5.88 -14.87
CA ALA A 242 5.94 -4.52 -14.33
C ALA A 242 7.31 -4.04 -13.83
N PHE A 243 8.05 -4.91 -13.14
CA PHE A 243 9.40 -4.60 -12.64
C PHE A 243 10.40 -4.39 -13.79
N LEU A 244 10.45 -5.30 -14.78
CA LEU A 244 11.33 -5.18 -15.93
C LEU A 244 11.05 -3.89 -16.73
N SER A 245 9.78 -3.51 -16.89
CA SER A 245 9.39 -2.23 -17.50
C SER A 245 9.93 -1.03 -16.68
N SER A 246 9.84 -1.09 -15.35
CA SER A 246 10.36 -0.05 -14.46
C SER A 246 11.89 0.00 -14.49
N LEU A 247 12.54 -1.15 -14.55
CA LEU A 247 13.99 -1.29 -14.64
C LEU A 247 14.54 -0.61 -15.89
N HIS A 248 13.92 -0.84 -17.07
CA HIS A 248 14.30 -0.17 -18.30
C HIS A 248 14.13 1.36 -18.25
N LYS A 249 13.06 1.85 -17.62
CA LYS A 249 12.82 3.28 -17.43
C LYS A 249 13.84 3.90 -16.47
N GLY A 250 14.10 3.23 -15.36
CA GLY A 250 15.06 3.68 -14.36
C GLY A 250 16.49 3.76 -14.92
N ARG A 251 16.94 2.74 -15.66
CA ARG A 251 18.24 2.76 -16.35
C ARG A 251 18.39 3.97 -17.27
N ARG A 252 17.39 4.26 -18.08
CA ARG A 252 17.40 5.44 -18.97
C ARG A 252 17.50 6.76 -18.20
N VAL A 253 16.85 6.87 -17.04
CA VAL A 253 16.94 8.07 -16.19
C VAL A 253 18.35 8.20 -15.61
N ILE A 254 18.90 7.10 -15.07
CA ILE A 254 20.27 7.08 -14.54
C ILE A 254 21.27 7.46 -15.64
N GLU A 255 21.21 6.83 -16.82
CA GLU A 255 22.08 7.12 -17.95
C GLU A 255 22.03 8.59 -18.38
N ARG A 256 20.81 9.12 -18.54
CA ARG A 256 20.62 10.53 -18.90
C ARG A 256 21.13 11.49 -17.82
N THR A 257 20.96 11.16 -16.54
CA THR A 257 21.47 11.98 -15.43
C THR A 257 22.98 11.98 -15.44
N LEU A 258 23.61 10.84 -15.71
CA LEU A 258 25.07 10.73 -15.81
C LEU A 258 25.65 11.47 -17.03
N GLU A 259 24.96 11.43 -18.17
CA GLU A 259 25.35 12.18 -19.38
C GLU A 259 25.28 13.72 -19.19
N GLN A 260 24.35 14.18 -18.32
CA GLN A 260 24.13 15.61 -18.03
C GLN A 260 24.96 16.13 -16.85
N SER A 261 25.51 15.26 -16.03
CA SER A 261 26.28 15.61 -14.83
C SER A 261 27.77 15.44 -15.08
N THR A 262 28.55 16.52 -14.88
CA THR A 262 30.01 16.47 -14.82
C THR A 262 30.53 16.09 -13.45
N ASN A 263 29.62 15.82 -12.48
CA ASN A 263 29.99 15.52 -11.11
C ASN A 263 30.28 14.03 -10.93
N THR A 264 31.26 13.74 -10.07
CA THR A 264 31.67 12.38 -9.69
C THR A 264 30.70 11.72 -8.68
N VAL A 265 29.67 12.44 -8.20
CA VAL A 265 28.68 11.97 -7.23
C VAL A 265 27.29 12.04 -7.85
N PHE A 266 26.52 10.94 -7.75
CA PHE A 266 25.15 10.89 -8.26
C PHE A 266 24.19 11.66 -7.34
N PRO A 267 23.23 12.48 -7.87
CA PRO A 267 22.30 13.25 -7.08
C PRO A 267 21.35 12.36 -6.27
N VAL A 268 21.28 12.57 -4.96
CA VAL A 268 20.48 11.77 -4.02
C VAL A 268 18.97 11.99 -4.23
N ASP A 269 18.56 13.20 -4.61
CA ASP A 269 17.16 13.55 -4.93
C ASP A 269 16.64 12.78 -6.16
N VAL A 270 17.49 12.56 -7.17
CA VAL A 270 17.14 11.74 -8.35
C VAL A 270 17.00 10.27 -7.94
N ALA A 271 17.93 9.74 -7.12
CA ALA A 271 17.84 8.38 -6.61
C ALA A 271 16.57 8.18 -5.78
N TRP A 272 16.24 9.12 -4.90
CA TRP A 272 15.03 9.09 -4.12
C TRP A 272 13.75 9.17 -4.98
N SER A 273 13.76 10.02 -6.00
CA SER A 273 12.66 10.11 -6.98
C SER A 273 12.45 8.80 -7.75
N LEU A 274 13.53 8.14 -8.17
CA LEU A 274 13.48 6.82 -8.82
C LEU A 274 12.87 5.78 -7.89
N HIS A 275 13.27 5.78 -6.62
CA HIS A 275 12.72 4.88 -5.62
C HIS A 275 11.22 5.12 -5.37
N ARG A 276 10.85 6.37 -5.10
CA ARG A 276 9.49 6.75 -4.71
C ARG A 276 8.50 6.66 -5.87
N ASN A 277 8.85 7.17 -7.05
CA ASN A 277 7.93 7.30 -8.18
C ASN A 277 7.90 6.09 -9.12
N LEU A 278 9.05 5.44 -9.33
CA LEU A 278 9.18 4.25 -10.19
C LEU A 278 9.30 2.96 -9.39
N GLY A 279 9.40 3.05 -8.05
CA GLY A 279 9.61 1.90 -7.19
C GLY A 279 10.95 1.18 -7.45
N PHE A 280 11.96 1.92 -7.91
CA PHE A 280 13.28 1.37 -8.18
C PHE A 280 13.98 1.03 -6.87
N PRO A 281 14.53 -0.18 -6.69
CA PRO A 281 15.20 -0.56 -5.45
C PRO A 281 16.45 0.30 -5.21
N LEU A 282 16.63 0.82 -3.99
CA LEU A 282 17.76 1.70 -3.65
C LEU A 282 19.11 0.97 -3.71
N ASP A 283 19.13 -0.28 -3.27
CA ASP A 283 20.29 -1.17 -3.37
C ASP A 283 20.72 -1.39 -4.82
N LEU A 284 19.75 -1.47 -5.73
CA LEU A 284 20.04 -1.61 -7.16
C LEU A 284 20.61 -0.32 -7.76
N ILE A 285 20.16 0.86 -7.31
CA ILE A 285 20.77 2.14 -7.74
C ILE A 285 22.24 2.18 -7.31
N GLY A 286 22.52 1.85 -6.04
CA GLY A 286 23.88 1.80 -5.50
C GLY A 286 24.80 0.89 -6.34
N LEU A 287 24.38 -0.35 -6.58
CA LEU A 287 25.14 -1.31 -7.37
C LEU A 287 25.40 -0.84 -8.82
N MET A 288 24.39 -0.27 -9.49
CA MET A 288 24.55 0.24 -10.86
C MET A 288 25.49 1.44 -10.95
N LEU A 289 25.60 2.24 -9.89
CA LEU A 289 26.54 3.36 -9.81
C LEU A 289 27.95 2.87 -9.46
N GLU A 290 28.07 1.89 -8.55
CA GLU A 290 29.33 1.26 -8.17
C GLU A 290 29.99 0.54 -9.36
N GLU A 291 29.22 -0.19 -10.17
CA GLU A 291 29.69 -0.83 -11.42
C GLU A 291 30.30 0.20 -12.40
N ARG A 292 29.92 1.48 -12.30
CA ARG A 292 30.40 2.58 -13.13
C ARG A 292 31.46 3.46 -12.45
N GLY A 293 31.86 3.09 -11.22
CA GLY A 293 32.86 3.85 -10.44
C GLY A 293 32.35 5.23 -9.97
N ILE A 294 31.03 5.40 -9.84
CA ILE A 294 30.40 6.67 -9.45
C ILE A 294 30.08 6.61 -7.97
N ALA A 295 30.53 7.61 -7.22
CA ALA A 295 30.23 7.73 -5.80
C ALA A 295 28.75 8.04 -5.57
N PHE A 296 28.18 7.42 -4.52
CA PHE A 296 26.82 7.61 -4.11
C PHE A 296 26.74 7.82 -2.60
N ASP A 297 26.10 8.90 -2.17
CA ASP A 297 25.94 9.22 -0.75
C ASP A 297 24.79 8.40 -0.14
N THR A 298 25.11 7.21 0.36
CA THR A 298 24.16 6.31 1.02
C THR A 298 23.65 6.88 2.33
N GLU A 299 24.48 7.64 3.09
CA GLU A 299 24.08 8.25 4.37
C GLU A 299 23.02 9.35 4.16
N ALA A 300 23.17 10.16 3.12
CA ALA A 300 22.15 11.15 2.78
C ALA A 300 20.84 10.51 2.32
N LEU A 301 20.91 9.37 1.63
CA LEU A 301 19.75 8.61 1.23
C LEU A 301 19.03 7.98 2.43
N ASP A 302 19.77 7.40 3.37
CA ASP A 302 19.24 6.82 4.60
C ASP A 302 18.60 7.90 5.48
N ARG A 303 19.17 9.10 5.52
CA ARG A 303 18.54 10.28 6.18
C ARG A 303 17.20 10.64 5.56
N LEU A 304 17.11 10.71 4.23
CA LEU A 304 15.84 10.97 3.53
C LEU A 304 14.80 9.86 3.75
N ALA A 305 15.26 8.60 3.75
CA ALA A 305 14.41 7.45 4.05
C ALA A 305 13.89 7.49 5.49
N ALA A 306 14.75 7.83 6.45
CA ALA A 306 14.38 7.98 7.86
C ALA A 306 13.45 9.18 8.10
N GLU A 307 13.63 10.29 7.39
CA GLU A 307 12.72 11.45 7.46
C GLU A 307 11.34 11.12 6.89
N ASP A 308 11.28 10.41 5.76
CA ASP A 308 9.99 9.98 5.18
C ASP A 308 9.28 8.93 6.06
N ALA A 309 10.05 8.03 6.68
CA ALA A 309 9.56 7.08 7.67
C ALA A 309 9.05 7.81 8.94
N LYS A 310 9.80 8.79 9.46
CA LYS A 310 9.36 9.61 10.59
C LYS A 310 8.10 10.42 10.28
N ARG A 311 7.97 10.99 9.08
CA ARG A 311 6.74 11.69 8.68
C ARG A 311 5.54 10.75 8.60
N LYS A 312 5.73 9.52 8.10
CA LYS A 312 4.67 8.49 8.08
C LYS A 312 4.33 8.03 9.49
N PHE A 313 5.34 7.79 10.32
CA PHE A 313 5.18 7.38 11.71
C PHE A 313 4.51 8.46 12.56
N GLN A 314 4.86 9.75 12.39
CA GLN A 314 4.18 10.87 13.04
C GLN A 314 2.72 10.99 12.58
N SER A 315 2.41 10.78 11.30
CA SER A 315 1.01 10.78 10.80
C SER A 315 0.22 9.55 11.27
N GLU A 316 0.88 8.46 11.61
CA GLU A 316 0.27 7.26 12.22
C GLU A 316 0.18 7.41 13.75
N GLN A 317 1.19 7.99 14.40
CA GLN A 317 1.16 8.28 15.85
C GLN A 317 0.11 9.35 16.22
N GLU A 318 -0.11 10.38 15.40
CA GLU A 318 -1.21 11.33 15.61
C GLU A 318 -2.60 10.66 15.53
N LYS A 319 -2.70 9.50 14.87
CA LYS A 319 -3.92 8.67 14.83
C LYS A 319 -3.99 7.62 15.94
N THR A 320 -2.86 7.27 16.58
CA THR A 320 -2.76 6.22 17.60
C THR A 320 -2.47 6.76 19.01
N SER A 321 -2.23 8.06 19.17
CA SER A 321 -1.70 8.65 20.42
C SER A 321 -2.72 8.82 21.56
N SER A 322 -3.91 8.22 21.49
CA SER A 322 -4.92 8.35 22.56
C SER A 322 -5.60 7.04 22.97
N LYS A 323 -5.13 5.86 22.53
CA LYS A 323 -5.80 4.60 22.91
C LYS A 323 -5.17 4.00 24.15
N LEU A 324 -5.93 3.96 25.24
CA LEU A 324 -5.63 3.19 26.45
C LEU A 324 -5.77 1.68 26.13
N GLN A 325 -4.69 1.05 25.64
CA GLN A 325 -4.68 -0.39 25.42
C GLN A 325 -4.25 -1.13 26.68
N PRO A 326 -5.07 -2.08 27.21
CA PRO A 326 -4.66 -2.86 28.36
C PRO A 326 -3.51 -3.78 27.97
N ASN A 327 -2.41 -3.65 28.68
CA ASN A 327 -1.29 -4.54 28.51
C ASN A 327 -1.54 -5.93 29.13
N VAL A 328 -0.68 -6.89 28.83
CA VAL A 328 -0.77 -8.27 29.32
C VAL A 328 -0.84 -8.33 30.87
N HIS A 329 -0.22 -7.37 31.56
CA HIS A 329 -0.19 -7.33 33.02
C HIS A 329 -1.53 -6.92 33.63
N ILE A 330 -2.24 -5.96 33.01
CA ILE A 330 -3.60 -5.58 33.43
C ILE A 330 -4.54 -6.76 33.26
N LEU A 331 -4.48 -7.46 32.10
CA LEU A 331 -5.33 -8.62 31.85
C LEU A 331 -5.08 -9.75 32.85
N ALA A 332 -3.79 -10.04 33.14
CA ALA A 332 -3.44 -11.05 34.14
C ALA A 332 -3.86 -10.66 35.55
N GLU A 333 -3.77 -9.38 35.93
CA GLU A 333 -4.21 -8.89 37.22
C GLU A 333 -5.74 -8.96 37.37
N LEU A 334 -6.51 -8.66 36.30
CA LEU A 334 -7.97 -8.85 36.28
C LEU A 334 -8.33 -10.31 36.55
N GLN A 335 -7.67 -11.25 35.86
CA GLN A 335 -7.86 -12.69 36.05
C GLN A 335 -7.45 -13.13 37.43
N ARG A 336 -6.32 -12.64 37.97
CA ARG A 336 -5.86 -12.95 39.34
C ARG A 336 -6.83 -12.46 40.41
N ARG A 337 -7.49 -11.32 40.19
CA ARG A 337 -8.55 -10.80 41.09
C ARG A 337 -9.89 -11.52 40.93
N GLY A 338 -10.01 -12.45 39.99
CA GLY A 338 -11.25 -13.20 39.74
C GLY A 338 -12.35 -12.37 39.08
N ILE A 339 -12.00 -11.24 38.44
CA ILE A 339 -12.94 -10.38 37.72
C ILE A 339 -13.45 -11.16 36.50
N GLN A 340 -14.75 -11.29 36.37
CA GLN A 340 -15.35 -12.02 35.25
C GLN A 340 -15.27 -11.22 33.97
N PRO A 341 -15.16 -11.90 32.79
CA PRO A 341 -15.27 -11.26 31.47
C PRO A 341 -16.56 -10.44 31.37
N THR A 342 -16.52 -9.38 30.56
CA THR A 342 -17.67 -8.51 30.33
C THR A 342 -18.72 -9.23 29.49
N ASP A 343 -19.98 -9.25 29.96
CA ASP A 343 -21.15 -9.66 29.17
C ASP A 343 -21.45 -8.57 28.13
N ASP A 344 -21.10 -8.80 26.86
CA ASP A 344 -21.31 -7.84 25.73
C ASP A 344 -22.57 -8.19 24.90
N PHE A 345 -23.35 -9.18 25.31
CA PHE A 345 -24.58 -9.58 24.62
C PHE A 345 -25.61 -8.45 24.49
N PRO A 346 -25.76 -7.52 25.47
CA PRO A 346 -26.70 -6.40 25.38
C PRO A 346 -26.51 -5.48 24.16
N LYS A 347 -25.36 -5.51 23.49
CA LYS A 347 -25.15 -4.80 22.22
C LYS A 347 -26.13 -5.22 21.10
N TYR A 348 -26.75 -6.38 21.23
CA TYR A 348 -27.76 -6.92 20.31
C TYR A 348 -29.20 -6.70 20.77
N ALA A 349 -29.42 -6.08 21.94
CA ALA A 349 -30.74 -5.80 22.51
C ALA A 349 -31.35 -4.54 21.88
N TYR A 350 -31.74 -4.62 20.62
CA TYR A 350 -32.47 -3.57 19.91
C TYR A 350 -33.65 -4.16 19.12
N SER A 351 -34.64 -3.32 18.86
CA SER A 351 -35.84 -3.68 18.09
C SER A 351 -36.17 -2.57 17.08
N CYS A 352 -37.00 -2.89 16.10
CA CYS A 352 -37.57 -1.93 15.18
C CYS A 352 -39.05 -1.73 15.43
N GLY A 353 -39.49 -0.48 15.65
CA GLY A 353 -40.89 -0.12 15.82
C GLY A 353 -41.68 -0.26 14.52
N GLN A 354 -43.01 -0.16 14.63
CA GLN A 354 -43.89 -0.16 13.44
C GLN A 354 -43.68 1.04 12.52
N ASP A 355 -43.11 2.11 13.05
CA ASP A 355 -42.70 3.34 12.33
C ASP A 355 -41.33 3.23 11.64
N GLY A 356 -40.69 2.07 11.69
CA GLY A 356 -39.34 1.85 11.12
C GLY A 356 -38.21 2.37 11.99
N ARG A 357 -38.47 2.96 13.15
CA ARG A 357 -37.43 3.46 14.04
C ARG A 357 -36.83 2.35 14.87
N TYR A 358 -35.51 2.35 14.97
CA TYR A 358 -34.76 1.46 15.85
C TYR A 358 -34.80 2.00 17.29
N VAL A 359 -35.00 1.12 18.22
CA VAL A 359 -35.01 1.42 19.66
C VAL A 359 -33.92 0.60 20.31
N PHE A 360 -32.98 1.26 20.96
CA PHE A 360 -31.90 0.65 21.73
C PHE A 360 -32.24 0.67 23.22
N SER A 361 -32.21 -0.49 23.84
CA SER A 361 -32.56 -0.59 25.27
C SER A 361 -31.40 -0.06 26.12
N PRO A 362 -31.67 0.84 27.10
CA PRO A 362 -30.63 1.26 28.05
C PRO A 362 -30.07 0.06 28.81
N CYS A 363 -28.75 0.00 28.94
CA CYS A 363 -28.07 -1.03 29.70
C CYS A 363 -27.62 -0.47 31.05
N GLN A 364 -27.91 -1.20 32.14
CA GLN A 364 -27.36 -0.88 33.46
C GLN A 364 -26.20 -1.80 33.75
N ALA A 365 -25.10 -1.25 34.23
CA ALA A 365 -23.89 -1.99 34.52
C ALA A 365 -23.21 -1.52 35.82
N THR A 366 -22.35 -2.37 36.36
CA THR A 366 -21.52 -2.09 37.51
C THR A 366 -20.06 -2.00 37.13
N VAL A 367 -19.34 -1.03 37.66
CA VAL A 367 -17.91 -0.88 37.47
C VAL A 367 -17.17 -1.99 38.20
N LEU A 368 -16.55 -2.90 37.45
CA LEU A 368 -15.75 -4.00 38.02
C LEU A 368 -14.30 -3.62 38.26
N ALA A 369 -13.73 -2.81 37.32
CA ALA A 369 -12.37 -2.34 37.45
C ALA A 369 -12.18 -0.99 36.71
N LEU A 370 -11.22 -0.25 37.21
CA LEU A 370 -10.73 1.00 36.63
C LEU A 370 -9.23 0.89 36.44
N TYR A 371 -8.69 1.40 35.32
CA TYR A 371 -7.26 1.49 35.15
C TYR A 371 -6.83 2.80 34.52
N THR A 372 -5.64 3.26 34.93
CA THR A 372 -4.98 4.46 34.43
C THR A 372 -3.48 4.19 34.41
N ASP A 373 -2.76 4.73 33.44
CA ASP A 373 -1.27 4.64 33.38
C ASP A 373 -0.75 3.21 33.68
N ASP A 374 -1.33 2.19 33.05
CA ASP A 374 -1.00 0.76 33.20
C ASP A 374 -1.16 0.16 34.60
N CYS A 375 -1.97 0.77 35.45
CA CYS A 375 -2.28 0.28 36.79
C CYS A 375 -3.77 0.20 37.08
N LEU A 376 -4.21 -0.88 37.74
CA LEU A 376 -5.56 -0.98 38.29
C LEU A 376 -5.71 -0.10 39.53
N VAL A 377 -6.71 0.78 39.52
CA VAL A 377 -7.02 1.71 40.61
C VAL A 377 -8.41 1.45 41.18
N SER A 378 -8.65 1.87 42.43
CA SER A 378 -9.95 1.76 43.06
C SER A 378 -10.89 2.94 42.76
N GLU A 379 -10.30 4.09 42.43
CA GLU A 379 -11.01 5.31 42.05
C GLU A 379 -10.18 6.15 41.07
N VAL A 380 -10.88 6.94 40.26
CA VAL A 380 -10.32 7.86 39.27
C VAL A 380 -10.80 9.27 39.61
N SER A 381 -9.89 10.24 39.59
CA SER A 381 -10.18 11.64 39.91
C SER A 381 -10.74 12.42 38.70
N THR A 382 -11.38 13.54 38.94
CA THR A 382 -11.89 14.46 37.92
C THR A 382 -10.79 14.88 36.93
N GLY A 383 -11.10 14.82 35.62
CA GLY A 383 -10.20 15.22 34.53
C GLY A 383 -9.23 14.12 34.10
N GLN A 384 -9.18 12.99 34.76
CA GLN A 384 -8.27 11.88 34.45
C GLN A 384 -8.84 10.99 33.35
N LEU A 385 -8.01 10.64 32.38
CA LEU A 385 -8.32 9.63 31.36
C LEU A 385 -8.19 8.24 31.97
N CYS A 386 -9.20 7.38 31.78
CA CYS A 386 -9.24 6.03 32.34
C CYS A 386 -9.93 5.03 31.43
N GLY A 387 -9.59 3.76 31.59
CA GLY A 387 -10.32 2.63 31.06
C GLY A 387 -11.26 2.05 32.11
N ILE A 388 -12.53 1.91 31.74
CA ILE A 388 -13.59 1.36 32.62
C ILE A 388 -13.94 -0.04 32.12
N ILE A 389 -13.89 -1.00 33.02
CA ILE A 389 -14.33 -2.38 32.79
C ILE A 389 -15.63 -2.62 33.56
N LEU A 390 -16.66 -3.03 32.84
CA LEU A 390 -18.00 -3.23 33.35
C LEU A 390 -18.35 -4.73 33.39
N ASP A 391 -19.32 -5.10 34.24
CA ASP A 391 -19.89 -6.46 34.27
C ASP A 391 -20.62 -6.80 32.96
N ARG A 392 -21.29 -5.81 32.36
CA ARG A 392 -21.93 -5.91 31.04
C ARG A 392 -21.92 -4.61 30.30
N THR A 393 -22.10 -4.68 28.97
CA THR A 393 -22.13 -3.48 28.14
C THR A 393 -23.03 -3.62 26.91
N SER A 394 -23.71 -2.51 26.53
CA SER A 394 -24.41 -2.37 25.25
C SER A 394 -23.52 -1.74 24.16
N PHE A 395 -22.30 -1.29 24.48
CA PHE A 395 -21.36 -0.74 23.51
C PHE A 395 -20.71 -1.82 22.67
N TYR A 396 -20.54 -1.55 21.40
CA TYR A 396 -19.80 -2.37 20.46
C TYR A 396 -18.32 -1.98 20.49
N ALA A 397 -17.46 -2.91 20.84
CA ALA A 397 -16.01 -2.75 20.72
C ALA A 397 -15.57 -2.96 19.28
N GLU A 398 -14.51 -2.26 18.83
CA GLU A 398 -13.96 -2.41 17.48
C GLU A 398 -13.55 -3.86 17.22
N GLN A 399 -14.27 -4.54 16.32
CA GLN A 399 -14.02 -5.92 15.91
C GLN A 399 -14.72 -6.23 14.58
N GLY A 400 -14.30 -7.28 13.85
CA GLY A 400 -14.93 -7.71 12.61
C GLY A 400 -15.00 -6.60 11.54
N GLY A 401 -14.11 -5.61 11.58
CA GLY A 401 -14.07 -4.47 10.68
C GLY A 401 -15.08 -3.36 10.97
N GLN A 402 -15.98 -3.50 11.94
CA GLN A 402 -16.90 -2.44 12.37
C GLN A 402 -16.23 -1.57 13.43
N ALA A 403 -16.27 -0.24 13.24
CA ALA A 403 -15.78 0.75 14.20
C ALA A 403 -16.50 0.65 15.56
N ALA A 404 -15.78 1.03 16.63
CA ALA A 404 -16.34 1.10 17.97
C ALA A 404 -17.48 2.12 18.07
N ASP A 405 -18.38 1.91 19.04
CA ASP A 405 -19.40 2.88 19.37
C ASP A 405 -18.83 4.04 20.17
N HIS A 406 -19.51 5.16 20.05
CA HIS A 406 -19.42 6.30 20.95
C HIS A 406 -20.70 6.46 21.75
N GLY A 407 -20.65 7.28 22.78
CA GLY A 407 -21.80 7.58 23.62
C GLY A 407 -21.39 8.13 24.96
N TYR A 408 -22.19 7.83 25.99
CA TYR A 408 -21.89 8.29 27.34
C TYR A 408 -22.40 7.31 28.38
N LEU A 409 -21.78 7.37 29.55
CA LEU A 409 -22.23 6.68 30.76
C LEU A 409 -22.81 7.72 31.71
N MET A 410 -23.76 7.32 32.53
CA MET A 410 -24.41 8.15 33.53
C MET A 410 -24.55 7.37 34.83
N ARG A 411 -24.22 8.00 35.97
CA ARG A 411 -24.39 7.33 37.28
C ARG A 411 -25.87 7.18 37.60
N THR A 412 -26.27 6.02 38.08
CA THR A 412 -27.65 5.75 38.43
C THR A 412 -28.11 6.70 39.55
N GLY A 413 -29.16 7.47 39.26
CA GLY A 413 -29.73 8.45 40.23
C GLY A 413 -29.19 9.87 40.10
N GLN A 414 -28.20 10.14 39.22
CA GLN A 414 -27.69 11.47 38.89
C GLN A 414 -27.87 11.72 37.40
N GLN A 415 -28.69 12.71 37.02
CA GLN A 415 -28.97 12.98 35.60
C GLN A 415 -28.15 14.13 35.00
N ASP A 416 -27.37 14.82 35.83
CA ASP A 416 -26.71 16.07 35.42
C ASP A 416 -25.28 15.89 34.97
N LEU A 417 -24.69 14.67 35.03
CA LEU A 417 -23.30 14.42 34.74
C LEU A 417 -23.13 13.24 33.80
N LEU A 418 -22.52 13.51 32.65
CA LEU A 418 -22.25 12.55 31.59
C LEU A 418 -20.76 12.21 31.53
N PHE A 419 -20.43 10.92 31.50
CA PHE A 419 -19.08 10.39 31.27
C PHE A 419 -18.96 10.03 29.77
N PRO A 420 -18.34 10.87 28.91
CA PRO A 420 -18.27 10.60 27.49
C PRO A 420 -17.35 9.42 27.20
N VAL A 421 -17.86 8.45 26.44
CA VAL A 421 -17.09 7.30 25.96
C VAL A 421 -16.52 7.66 24.59
N THR A 422 -15.18 7.74 24.52
CA THR A 422 -14.45 8.17 23.32
C THR A 422 -13.99 7.01 22.45
N ASP A 423 -13.76 5.83 23.06
CA ASP A 423 -13.39 4.61 22.35
C ASP A 423 -13.83 3.38 23.17
N VAL A 424 -14.03 2.25 22.49
CA VAL A 424 -14.38 0.97 23.11
C VAL A 424 -13.57 -0.15 22.47
N GLN A 425 -12.82 -0.88 23.29
CA GLN A 425 -11.93 -1.95 22.86
C GLN A 425 -12.25 -3.27 23.55
N SER A 426 -11.90 -4.39 22.90
CA SER A 426 -12.02 -5.73 23.48
C SER A 426 -10.65 -6.37 23.63
N ALA A 427 -10.32 -6.85 24.83
CA ALA A 427 -9.07 -7.55 25.10
C ALA A 427 -9.29 -8.65 26.16
N GLY A 428 -8.88 -9.89 25.85
CA GLY A 428 -8.94 -11.02 26.81
C GLY A 428 -10.32 -11.33 27.36
N GLY A 429 -11.40 -11.01 26.64
CA GLY A 429 -12.80 -11.17 27.06
C GLY A 429 -13.36 -10.00 27.87
N TYR A 430 -12.55 -8.96 28.11
CA TYR A 430 -13.00 -7.71 28.76
C TYR A 430 -13.27 -6.65 27.71
N VAL A 431 -14.38 -5.89 27.90
CA VAL A 431 -14.68 -4.70 27.11
C VAL A 431 -14.29 -3.46 27.92
N ILE A 432 -13.45 -2.63 27.33
CA ILE A 432 -12.83 -1.47 27.93
C ILE A 432 -13.41 -0.22 27.32
N HIS A 433 -13.98 0.65 28.16
CA HIS A 433 -14.53 1.93 27.75
C HIS A 433 -13.55 3.04 28.11
N GLU A 434 -13.03 3.73 27.12
CA GLU A 434 -12.14 4.88 27.30
C GLU A 434 -12.98 6.13 27.65
N VAL A 435 -12.71 6.71 28.81
CA VAL A 435 -13.46 7.83 29.35
C VAL A 435 -12.54 8.84 30.01
N THR A 436 -12.76 10.12 29.78
CA THR A 436 -12.20 11.18 30.64
C THR A 436 -13.21 11.47 31.73
N ALA A 437 -12.88 11.14 32.98
CA ALA A 437 -13.81 11.23 34.10
C ALA A 437 -14.13 12.70 34.46
N PRO A 438 -15.38 13.19 34.28
CA PRO A 438 -15.76 14.54 34.67
C PRO A 438 -15.91 14.71 36.18
N GLU A 439 -16.08 13.61 36.90
CA GLU A 439 -16.16 13.52 38.36
C GLU A 439 -15.51 12.21 38.84
N THR A 440 -15.18 12.13 40.13
CA THR A 440 -14.61 10.94 40.75
C THR A 440 -15.48 9.71 40.50
N LEU A 441 -14.88 8.65 39.89
CA LEU A 441 -15.54 7.36 39.62
C LEU A 441 -14.87 6.27 40.47
N ARG A 442 -15.64 5.34 41.02
CA ARG A 442 -15.17 4.25 41.90
C ARG A 442 -15.59 2.88 41.41
N VAL A 443 -14.77 1.89 41.75
CA VAL A 443 -15.16 0.49 41.58
C VAL A 443 -16.41 0.20 42.44
N GLY A 444 -17.41 -0.46 41.83
CA GLY A 444 -18.73 -0.73 42.44
C GLY A 444 -19.78 0.32 42.09
N ASP A 445 -19.44 1.44 41.44
CA ASP A 445 -20.45 2.40 40.97
C ASP A 445 -21.39 1.75 39.96
N HIS A 446 -22.69 2.11 40.04
CA HIS A 446 -23.71 1.67 39.10
C HIS A 446 -23.92 2.72 38.02
N LEU A 447 -23.76 2.33 36.77
CA LEU A 447 -23.85 3.19 35.60
C LEU A 447 -24.95 2.76 34.66
N GLN A 448 -25.57 3.71 34.00
CA GLN A 448 -26.48 3.51 32.89
C GLN A 448 -25.76 3.92 31.58
N LEU A 449 -25.83 3.06 30.58
CA LEU A 449 -25.09 3.17 29.32
C LEU A 449 -26.00 3.68 28.23
N PHE A 450 -25.53 4.69 27.49
CA PHE A 450 -26.22 5.29 26.34
C PHE A 450 -25.28 5.35 25.15
N VAL A 451 -25.62 4.57 24.15
CA VAL A 451 -24.87 4.55 22.86
C VAL A 451 -25.35 5.70 21.99
N ASP A 452 -24.47 6.30 21.18
CA ASP A 452 -24.89 7.20 20.10
C ASP A 452 -25.68 6.38 19.05
N GLU A 453 -27.01 6.46 19.15
CA GLU A 453 -27.94 5.70 18.31
C GLU A 453 -27.78 6.04 16.83
N THR A 454 -27.45 7.29 16.50
CA THR A 454 -27.28 7.74 15.11
C THR A 454 -26.04 7.09 14.48
N GLN A 455 -24.93 7.10 15.20
CA GLN A 455 -23.69 6.47 14.76
C GLN A 455 -23.84 4.94 14.68
N ARG A 456 -24.43 4.32 15.71
CA ARG A 456 -24.69 2.88 15.76
C ARG A 456 -25.52 2.44 14.57
N LEU A 457 -26.66 3.11 14.31
CA LEU A 457 -27.55 2.78 13.20
C LEU A 457 -26.84 2.94 11.84
N ALA A 458 -26.08 4.02 11.69
CA ALA A 458 -25.28 4.23 10.46
C ALA A 458 -24.25 3.12 10.22
N CYS A 459 -23.61 2.59 11.29
CA CYS A 459 -22.73 1.43 11.19
C CYS A 459 -23.50 0.15 10.88
N MET A 460 -24.66 -0.09 11.49
CA MET A 460 -25.52 -1.26 11.23
C MET A 460 -25.98 -1.32 9.76
N VAL A 461 -26.39 -0.17 9.19
CA VAL A 461 -26.75 -0.03 7.78
C VAL A 461 -25.59 -0.46 6.87
N LYS A 462 -24.42 0.09 7.11
CA LYS A 462 -23.24 -0.16 6.28
C LYS A 462 -22.66 -1.57 6.48
N HIS A 463 -22.76 -2.13 7.69
CA HIS A 463 -22.31 -3.49 7.95
C HIS A 463 -23.22 -4.50 7.23
N THR A 464 -24.53 -4.27 7.28
CA THR A 464 -25.49 -5.09 6.53
C THR A 464 -25.26 -4.96 5.02
N ALA A 465 -25.07 -3.74 4.53
CA ALA A 465 -24.74 -3.50 3.13
C ALA A 465 -23.40 -4.17 2.70
N THR A 466 -22.45 -4.34 3.63
CA THR A 466 -21.20 -5.07 3.38
C THR A 466 -21.43 -6.55 3.10
N HIS A 467 -22.35 -7.19 3.84
CA HIS A 467 -22.75 -8.57 3.59
C HIS A 467 -23.47 -8.72 2.24
N LEU A 468 -24.37 -7.77 1.86
CA LEU A 468 -24.98 -7.78 0.54
C LEU A 468 -23.96 -7.56 -0.57
N LEU A 469 -22.95 -6.69 -0.35
CA LEU A 469 -21.85 -6.48 -1.29
C LEU A 469 -21.01 -7.75 -1.47
N ASN A 470 -20.65 -8.43 -0.41
CA ASN A 470 -19.92 -9.70 -0.48
C ASN A 470 -20.70 -10.76 -1.28
N PHE A 471 -22.02 -10.87 -1.02
CA PHE A 471 -22.90 -11.75 -1.79
C PHE A 471 -22.93 -11.38 -3.30
N ALA A 472 -23.09 -10.09 -3.61
CA ALA A 472 -23.14 -9.62 -5.00
C ALA A 472 -21.82 -9.83 -5.74
N LEU A 473 -20.67 -9.64 -5.06
CA LEU A 473 -19.35 -9.90 -5.62
C LEU A 473 -19.17 -11.37 -6.01
N HIS A 474 -19.58 -12.30 -5.13
CA HIS A 474 -19.55 -13.73 -5.44
C HIS A 474 -20.48 -14.10 -6.61
N THR A 475 -21.67 -13.50 -6.66
CA THR A 475 -22.67 -13.76 -7.71
C THR A 475 -22.17 -13.31 -9.08
N VAL A 476 -21.53 -12.13 -9.16
CA VAL A 476 -21.13 -11.50 -10.43
C VAL A 476 -19.73 -11.89 -10.87
N LEU A 477 -18.78 -12.03 -9.91
CA LEU A 477 -17.37 -12.28 -10.21
C LEU A 477 -16.97 -13.74 -10.03
N GLY A 478 -17.82 -14.56 -9.40
CA GLY A 478 -17.63 -15.99 -9.17
C GLY A 478 -17.11 -16.35 -7.76
N GLU A 479 -17.19 -17.65 -7.46
CA GLU A 479 -16.91 -18.22 -6.13
C GLU A 479 -15.47 -18.06 -5.64
N THR A 480 -14.54 -17.76 -6.53
CA THR A 480 -13.11 -17.54 -6.17
C THR A 480 -12.83 -16.15 -5.60
N THR A 481 -13.85 -15.31 -5.48
CA THR A 481 -13.73 -13.98 -4.88
C THR A 481 -13.83 -14.10 -3.37
N GLU A 482 -12.75 -13.79 -2.64
CA GLU A 482 -12.67 -13.91 -1.19
C GLU A 482 -12.49 -12.53 -0.55
N GLN A 483 -13.06 -12.34 0.64
CA GLN A 483 -12.83 -11.15 1.45
C GLN A 483 -11.38 -11.13 1.94
N ARG A 484 -10.71 -9.99 1.77
CA ARG A 484 -9.35 -9.73 2.26
C ARG A 484 -9.29 -8.69 3.37
N GLY A 485 -10.37 -7.99 3.59
CA GLY A 485 -10.52 -7.01 4.65
C GLY A 485 -11.79 -6.20 4.50
N SER A 486 -12.28 -5.66 5.61
CA SER A 486 -13.42 -4.74 5.63
C SER A 486 -13.19 -3.64 6.67
N HIS A 487 -13.82 -2.50 6.46
CA HIS A 487 -13.86 -1.43 7.45
C HIS A 487 -15.17 -0.67 7.31
N VAL A 488 -15.96 -0.65 8.37
CA VAL A 488 -17.31 -0.09 8.41
C VAL A 488 -17.35 1.04 9.43
N THR A 489 -17.64 2.25 8.96
CA THR A 489 -17.83 3.45 9.79
C THR A 489 -19.19 4.07 9.54
N ALA A 490 -19.58 5.09 10.31
CA ALA A 490 -20.81 5.82 10.08
C ALA A 490 -20.87 6.55 8.72
N GLU A 491 -19.71 6.90 8.13
CA GLU A 491 -19.63 7.65 6.87
C GLU A 491 -19.61 6.74 5.65
N ARG A 492 -18.92 5.59 5.71
CA ARG A 492 -18.68 4.74 4.55
C ARG A 492 -18.38 3.31 4.94
N LEU A 493 -18.55 2.40 3.99
CA LEU A 493 -17.99 1.06 4.05
C LEU A 493 -16.83 0.92 3.07
N ARG A 494 -15.83 0.13 3.45
CA ARG A 494 -14.70 -0.29 2.63
C ARG A 494 -14.67 -1.82 2.62
N PHE A 495 -14.47 -2.40 1.43
CA PHE A 495 -14.38 -3.84 1.25
C PHE A 495 -13.24 -4.18 0.30
N ASP A 496 -12.30 -4.98 0.78
CA ASP A 496 -11.13 -5.47 0.03
C ASP A 496 -11.38 -6.93 -0.33
N PHE A 497 -11.17 -7.31 -1.58
CA PHE A 497 -11.49 -8.65 -2.07
C PHE A 497 -10.50 -9.12 -3.14
N SER A 498 -10.33 -10.46 -3.23
CA SER A 498 -9.49 -11.09 -4.25
C SER A 498 -10.17 -11.03 -5.62
N ILE A 499 -9.37 -10.79 -6.69
CA ILE A 499 -9.86 -10.69 -8.06
C ILE A 499 -8.82 -11.13 -9.08
N LYS A 500 -9.26 -11.87 -10.12
CA LYS A 500 -8.38 -12.35 -11.21
C LYS A 500 -8.14 -11.29 -12.29
N ALA A 501 -9.12 -10.42 -12.55
CA ALA A 501 -9.05 -9.36 -13.55
C ALA A 501 -9.72 -8.07 -13.02
N PRO A 502 -9.34 -6.87 -13.48
CA PRO A 502 -9.99 -5.62 -13.07
C PRO A 502 -11.50 -5.66 -13.30
N VAL A 503 -12.27 -5.13 -12.33
CA VAL A 503 -13.75 -5.06 -12.43
C VAL A 503 -14.14 -4.17 -13.60
N THR A 504 -14.94 -4.70 -14.53
CA THR A 504 -15.46 -3.91 -15.65
C THR A 504 -16.59 -2.98 -15.20
N LYS A 505 -16.95 -2.01 -16.06
CA LYS A 505 -18.06 -1.10 -15.79
C LYS A 505 -19.40 -1.86 -15.70
N GLU A 506 -19.58 -2.84 -16.55
CA GLU A 506 -20.76 -3.70 -16.62
C GLU A 506 -20.92 -4.55 -15.36
N GLN A 507 -19.84 -5.19 -14.94
CA GLN A 507 -19.81 -5.97 -13.68
C GLN A 507 -20.11 -5.10 -12.47
N LEU A 508 -19.56 -3.87 -12.42
CA LEU A 508 -19.82 -2.95 -11.31
C LEU A 508 -21.29 -2.51 -11.23
N LYS A 509 -21.92 -2.28 -12.40
CA LYS A 509 -23.36 -2.00 -12.47
C LYS A 509 -24.19 -3.20 -12.02
N GLU A 510 -23.80 -4.40 -12.44
CA GLU A 510 -24.51 -5.62 -12.05
C GLU A 510 -24.40 -5.90 -10.55
N ILE A 511 -23.24 -5.65 -9.93
CA ILE A 511 -23.05 -5.72 -8.47
C ILE A 511 -24.04 -4.76 -7.76
N GLU A 512 -24.12 -3.50 -8.20
CA GLU A 512 -25.08 -2.54 -7.65
C GLU A 512 -26.53 -2.98 -7.86
N ASN A 513 -26.89 -3.54 -9.03
CA ASN A 513 -28.24 -4.03 -9.33
C ASN A 513 -28.63 -5.17 -8.37
N VAL A 514 -27.77 -6.16 -8.17
CA VAL A 514 -28.02 -7.29 -7.25
C VAL A 514 -28.30 -6.76 -5.84
N ILE A 515 -27.52 -5.78 -5.36
CA ILE A 515 -27.72 -5.18 -4.05
C ILE A 515 -29.05 -4.42 -3.98
N HIS A 516 -29.40 -3.63 -5.01
CA HIS A 516 -30.67 -2.91 -5.04
C HIS A 516 -31.87 -3.85 -5.09
N GLU A 517 -31.80 -4.98 -5.80
CA GLU A 517 -32.86 -5.99 -5.77
C GLU A 517 -33.06 -6.57 -4.36
N LEU A 518 -31.97 -6.83 -3.61
CA LEU A 518 -32.08 -7.33 -2.25
C LEU A 518 -32.63 -6.26 -1.28
N ILE A 519 -32.30 -4.99 -1.48
CA ILE A 519 -32.88 -3.87 -0.74
C ILE A 519 -34.38 -3.74 -1.01
N GLN A 520 -34.78 -3.82 -2.29
CA GLN A 520 -36.19 -3.71 -2.71
C GLN A 520 -37.05 -4.88 -2.23
N LYS A 521 -36.48 -6.09 -2.14
CA LYS A 521 -37.19 -7.27 -1.60
C LYS A 521 -37.50 -7.15 -0.11
N ASP A 522 -36.82 -6.26 0.58
CA ASP A 522 -36.96 -5.99 2.04
C ASP A 522 -36.98 -7.27 2.88
N GLU A 523 -36.00 -8.13 2.66
CA GLU A 523 -35.93 -9.43 3.32
C GLU A 523 -35.48 -9.30 4.79
N LYS A 524 -35.99 -10.21 5.64
CA LYS A 524 -35.59 -10.28 7.06
C LYS A 524 -34.15 -10.77 7.21
N ILE A 525 -33.44 -10.19 8.18
CA ILE A 525 -32.10 -10.61 8.57
C ILE A 525 -32.21 -11.42 9.85
N HIS A 526 -31.77 -12.67 9.77
CA HIS A 526 -31.79 -13.62 10.86
C HIS A 526 -30.40 -13.75 11.48
N MET A 527 -30.37 -13.80 12.81
CA MET A 527 -29.16 -13.92 13.62
C MET A 527 -29.35 -15.05 14.61
N ALA A 528 -28.45 -16.02 14.64
CA ALA A 528 -28.53 -17.16 15.51
C ALA A 528 -27.13 -17.66 15.91
N GLU A 529 -27.01 -18.16 17.14
CA GLU A 529 -25.82 -18.88 17.56
C GLU A 529 -25.92 -20.36 17.16
N VAL A 530 -24.86 -20.86 16.56
CA VAL A 530 -24.78 -22.23 16.05
C VAL A 530 -23.45 -22.84 16.53
N PRO A 531 -23.45 -24.10 17.01
CA PRO A 531 -22.19 -24.79 17.29
C PRO A 531 -21.27 -24.82 16.09
N LEU A 532 -19.99 -24.50 16.27
CA LEU A 532 -19.01 -24.35 15.17
C LEU A 532 -18.94 -25.60 14.28
N LYS A 533 -19.07 -26.80 14.87
CA LYS A 533 -19.10 -28.07 14.13
C LYS A 533 -20.25 -28.21 13.13
N LEU A 534 -21.35 -27.48 13.32
CA LEU A 534 -22.51 -27.55 12.43
C LEU A 534 -22.44 -26.55 11.28
N THR A 535 -21.57 -25.55 11.34
CA THR A 535 -21.45 -24.50 10.33
C THR A 535 -21.07 -25.04 8.96
N SER A 536 -20.25 -26.10 8.90
CA SER A 536 -19.88 -26.78 7.65
C SER A 536 -21.06 -27.38 6.87
N ARG A 537 -22.23 -27.54 7.52
CA ARG A 537 -23.46 -28.04 6.89
C ARG A 537 -24.36 -26.94 6.34
N ILE A 538 -24.03 -25.68 6.61
CA ILE A 538 -24.82 -24.53 6.13
C ILE A 538 -24.43 -24.25 4.70
N PRO A 539 -25.33 -24.41 3.72
CA PRO A 539 -25.01 -24.16 2.32
C PRO A 539 -24.79 -22.64 2.09
N GLY A 540 -23.82 -22.31 1.24
CA GLY A 540 -23.50 -20.91 0.89
C GLY A 540 -22.89 -20.07 2.02
N LEU A 541 -22.51 -20.69 3.15
CA LEU A 541 -21.85 -19.98 4.23
C LEU A 541 -20.47 -19.45 3.78
N ARG A 542 -20.23 -18.17 4.03
CA ARG A 542 -18.95 -17.52 3.80
C ARG A 542 -18.22 -17.31 5.11
N THR A 543 -16.95 -17.64 5.10
CA THR A 543 -16.04 -17.50 6.24
C THR A 543 -14.79 -16.73 5.82
N ILE A 544 -14.14 -16.09 6.75
CA ILE A 544 -12.79 -15.53 6.61
C ILE A 544 -11.82 -16.42 7.38
N ASP A 545 -10.54 -16.31 7.08
CA ASP A 545 -9.49 -17.12 7.72
C ASP A 545 -9.19 -16.56 9.12
N GLU A 546 -10.06 -16.85 10.07
CA GLU A 546 -9.97 -16.42 11.47
C GLU A 546 -10.36 -17.55 12.42
N VAL A 547 -9.92 -17.45 13.67
CA VAL A 547 -10.33 -18.38 14.73
C VAL A 547 -11.70 -17.97 15.29
N TYR A 548 -12.69 -18.80 15.07
CA TYR A 548 -14.06 -18.54 15.52
C TYR A 548 -14.33 -19.13 16.91
N PRO A 549 -15.13 -18.45 17.74
CA PRO A 549 -15.60 -19.01 19.01
C PRO A 549 -16.58 -20.18 18.78
N ASP A 550 -16.82 -20.99 19.79
CA ASP A 550 -17.87 -22.02 19.80
C ASP A 550 -18.78 -21.81 21.03
N PRO A 551 -20.08 -21.46 20.85
CA PRO A 551 -20.81 -21.30 19.58
C PRO A 551 -20.42 -20.04 18.80
N VAL A 552 -20.70 -20.06 17.48
CA VAL A 552 -20.46 -18.94 16.57
C VAL A 552 -21.78 -18.33 16.10
N ARG A 553 -21.78 -17.02 15.93
CA ARG A 553 -22.95 -16.27 15.45
C ARG A 553 -23.03 -16.29 13.92
N VAL A 554 -24.15 -16.80 13.38
CA VAL A 554 -24.49 -16.82 11.96
C VAL A 554 -25.48 -15.70 11.67
N VAL A 555 -25.16 -14.87 10.66
CA VAL A 555 -26.03 -13.82 10.13
C VAL A 555 -26.47 -14.23 8.73
N SER A 556 -27.76 -14.28 8.49
CA SER A 556 -28.33 -14.71 7.21
C SER A 556 -29.47 -13.82 6.75
N VAL A 557 -29.58 -13.60 5.43
CA VAL A 557 -30.63 -12.80 4.79
C VAL A 557 -31.69 -13.72 4.18
N GLY A 558 -32.96 -13.53 4.53
CA GLY A 558 -34.11 -14.24 3.99
C GLY A 558 -34.39 -15.61 4.62
N ALA A 559 -33.39 -16.42 4.92
CA ALA A 559 -33.55 -17.76 5.48
C ALA A 559 -32.96 -17.85 6.91
N THR A 560 -33.61 -18.61 7.81
CA THR A 560 -33.09 -18.84 9.16
C THR A 560 -31.95 -19.87 9.16
N ALA A 561 -31.00 -19.76 10.10
CA ALA A 561 -29.93 -20.75 10.25
C ALA A 561 -30.47 -22.18 10.42
N GLN A 562 -31.60 -22.33 11.08
CA GLN A 562 -32.25 -23.64 11.28
C GLN A 562 -32.78 -24.22 9.98
N SER A 563 -33.43 -23.40 9.12
CA SER A 563 -33.95 -23.87 7.82
C SER A 563 -32.78 -24.19 6.83
N LEU A 564 -31.67 -23.48 6.95
CA LEU A 564 -30.45 -23.73 6.18
C LEU A 564 -29.80 -25.08 6.59
N LEU A 565 -29.75 -25.37 7.89
CA LEU A 565 -29.22 -26.66 8.42
C LEU A 565 -30.08 -27.85 8.02
N GLN A 566 -31.41 -27.65 7.88
CA GLN A 566 -32.36 -28.70 7.46
C GLN A 566 -32.42 -28.89 5.94
N GLN A 567 -31.68 -28.08 5.18
CA GLN A 567 -31.67 -28.05 3.70
C GLN A 567 -33.03 -27.84 3.05
N ASP A 568 -33.96 -27.19 3.74
CA ASP A 568 -35.33 -26.90 3.26
C ASP A 568 -35.40 -25.68 2.33
N VAL A 569 -34.25 -25.03 2.04
CA VAL A 569 -34.15 -23.79 1.26
C VAL A 569 -33.66 -24.10 -0.15
N LYS A 570 -34.49 -23.73 -1.16
CA LYS A 570 -34.05 -23.84 -2.56
C LYS A 570 -32.86 -22.91 -2.82
N PRO A 571 -31.85 -23.32 -3.61
CA PRO A 571 -30.67 -22.48 -3.92
C PRO A 571 -31.02 -21.09 -4.45
N GLU A 572 -32.10 -20.95 -5.19
CA GLU A 572 -32.61 -19.69 -5.79
C GLU A 572 -33.09 -18.65 -4.74
N LYS A 573 -33.32 -19.08 -3.48
CA LYS A 573 -33.74 -18.23 -2.36
C LYS A 573 -32.62 -17.99 -1.34
N GLN A 574 -31.41 -18.37 -1.65
CA GLN A 574 -30.26 -18.19 -0.77
C GLN A 574 -29.70 -16.77 -0.90
N GLY A 575 -29.86 -15.96 0.12
CA GLY A 575 -29.22 -14.67 0.28
C GLY A 575 -27.80 -14.77 0.87
N SER A 576 -27.28 -13.68 1.44
CA SER A 576 -26.01 -13.69 2.16
C SER A 576 -26.11 -14.52 3.43
N VAL A 577 -25.09 -15.36 3.70
CA VAL A 577 -24.95 -16.14 4.93
C VAL A 577 -23.48 -16.07 5.36
N GLU A 578 -23.22 -15.48 6.53
CA GLU A 578 -21.85 -15.21 7.00
C GLU A 578 -21.71 -15.45 8.53
N LEU A 579 -20.50 -15.80 8.96
CA LEU A 579 -20.12 -15.77 10.37
C LEU A 579 -19.74 -14.34 10.75
N CYS A 580 -20.48 -13.71 11.66
CA CYS A 580 -20.28 -12.30 11.97
C CYS A 580 -20.71 -11.94 13.40
N CYS A 581 -19.82 -11.18 14.10
CA CYS A 581 -20.07 -10.61 15.43
C CYS A 581 -20.63 -9.18 15.39
N GLY A 582 -20.84 -8.61 14.20
CA GLY A 582 -21.28 -7.23 14.02
C GLY A 582 -22.75 -6.97 14.40
N THR A 583 -23.11 -5.69 14.50
CA THR A 583 -24.50 -5.26 14.63
C THR A 583 -25.13 -5.06 13.25
N HIS A 584 -26.33 -5.56 13.05
CA HIS A 584 -26.99 -5.58 11.75
C HIS A 584 -28.42 -5.03 11.81
N LEU A 585 -28.93 -4.57 10.67
CA LEU A 585 -30.34 -4.26 10.50
C LEU A 585 -31.20 -5.52 10.67
N LEU A 586 -32.49 -5.33 10.91
CA LEU A 586 -33.48 -6.43 10.98
C LEU A 586 -34.12 -6.72 9.62
N GLN A 587 -34.03 -5.76 8.68
CA GLN A 587 -34.56 -5.88 7.33
C GLN A 587 -33.66 -5.14 6.33
N THR A 588 -33.55 -5.65 5.10
CA THR A 588 -32.65 -5.09 4.08
C THR A 588 -33.14 -3.75 3.51
N GLY A 589 -34.45 -3.49 3.50
CA GLY A 589 -35.05 -2.24 3.01
C GLY A 589 -34.59 -0.99 3.78
N ALA A 590 -34.22 -1.14 5.06
CA ALA A 590 -33.71 -0.05 5.86
C ALA A 590 -32.33 0.49 5.40
N ILE A 591 -31.66 -0.13 4.42
CA ILE A 591 -30.47 0.41 3.75
C ILE A 591 -30.84 1.58 2.83
N GLU A 592 -32.06 1.62 2.30
CA GLU A 592 -32.65 2.58 1.38
C GLU A 592 -31.98 2.66 0.00
N ASP A 593 -30.71 3.04 -0.08
CA ASP A 593 -29.94 3.13 -1.32
C ASP A 593 -28.47 2.73 -1.08
N PHE A 594 -27.80 2.28 -2.13
CA PHE A 594 -26.41 1.85 -2.12
C PHE A 594 -25.70 2.35 -3.37
N VAL A 595 -24.52 2.96 -3.22
CA VAL A 595 -23.71 3.47 -4.32
C VAL A 595 -22.25 3.16 -4.10
N VAL A 596 -21.58 2.54 -5.08
CA VAL A 596 -20.13 2.41 -5.13
C VAL A 596 -19.52 3.73 -5.58
N VAL A 597 -18.78 4.39 -4.70
CA VAL A 597 -18.13 5.69 -4.98
C VAL A 597 -16.67 5.57 -5.40
N SER A 598 -16.03 4.44 -5.14
CA SER A 598 -14.66 4.16 -5.58
C SER A 598 -14.46 2.66 -5.78
N GLU A 599 -13.81 2.29 -6.86
CA GLU A 599 -13.24 0.96 -7.06
C GLU A 599 -11.85 1.12 -7.63
N ARG A 600 -10.86 0.51 -6.97
CA ARG A 600 -9.45 0.56 -7.38
C ARG A 600 -8.72 -0.71 -7.01
N GLN A 601 -7.87 -1.16 -7.88
CA GLN A 601 -6.91 -2.22 -7.57
C GLN A 601 -5.85 -1.68 -6.61
N LEU A 602 -5.68 -2.33 -5.45
CA LEU A 602 -4.66 -1.98 -4.45
C LEU A 602 -3.31 -2.56 -4.83
N VAL A 603 -3.34 -3.87 -5.00
CA VAL A 603 -2.23 -4.68 -5.48
C VAL A 603 -2.77 -5.64 -6.53
N GLN A 604 -1.89 -6.30 -7.23
CA GLN A 604 -2.31 -7.28 -8.20
C GLN A 604 -3.00 -8.46 -7.50
N GLY A 605 -4.22 -8.77 -7.91
CA GLY A 605 -5.04 -9.80 -7.29
C GLY A 605 -5.96 -9.32 -6.17
N VAL A 606 -5.87 -8.06 -5.73
CA VAL A 606 -6.75 -7.49 -4.70
C VAL A 606 -7.31 -6.15 -5.16
N SER A 607 -8.63 -6.01 -5.15
CA SER A 607 -9.32 -4.74 -5.39
C SER A 607 -10.05 -4.26 -4.13
N ARG A 608 -10.24 -2.95 -4.06
CA ARG A 608 -10.95 -2.25 -2.98
C ARG A 608 -12.18 -1.54 -3.53
N ILE A 609 -13.33 -1.81 -2.95
CA ILE A 609 -14.54 -1.03 -3.13
C ILE A 609 -14.75 -0.14 -1.89
N VAL A 610 -15.16 1.11 -2.15
CA VAL A 610 -15.71 2.02 -1.14
C VAL A 610 -17.12 2.37 -1.57
N ALA A 611 -18.07 2.21 -0.66
CA ALA A 611 -19.47 2.51 -0.94
C ALA A 611 -20.11 3.34 0.20
N VAL A 612 -21.21 3.99 -0.14
CA VAL A 612 -22.05 4.78 0.74
C VAL A 612 -23.50 4.30 0.61
N THR A 613 -24.32 4.58 1.63
CA THR A 613 -25.72 4.09 1.73
C THR A 613 -26.68 5.21 2.09
N GLY A 614 -27.98 4.97 1.94
CA GLY A 614 -29.05 5.86 2.36
C GLY A 614 -28.93 7.27 1.79
N GLN A 615 -29.05 8.29 2.62
CA GLN A 615 -28.97 9.68 2.21
C GLN A 615 -27.66 10.07 1.53
N GLN A 616 -26.53 9.50 1.97
CA GLN A 616 -25.21 9.75 1.35
C GLN A 616 -25.17 9.20 -0.08
N ALA A 617 -25.82 8.05 -0.35
CA ALA A 617 -25.91 7.48 -1.68
C ALA A 617 -26.78 8.36 -2.60
N LYS A 618 -27.92 8.88 -2.10
CA LYS A 618 -28.77 9.81 -2.83
C LYS A 618 -28.02 11.09 -3.22
N GLN A 619 -27.31 11.69 -2.26
CA GLN A 619 -26.46 12.86 -2.51
C GLN A 619 -25.35 12.59 -3.54
N ALA A 620 -24.70 11.43 -3.49
CA ALA A 620 -23.68 11.06 -4.47
C ALA A 620 -24.25 10.97 -5.89
N ARG A 621 -25.51 10.51 -6.07
CA ARG A 621 -26.22 10.49 -7.35
C ARG A 621 -26.55 11.92 -7.83
N GLU A 622 -27.10 12.76 -6.97
CA GLU A 622 -27.44 14.16 -7.29
C GLU A 622 -26.20 14.95 -7.74
N VAL A 623 -25.09 14.84 -7.01
CA VAL A 623 -23.83 15.48 -7.39
C VAL A 623 -23.31 14.92 -8.73
N GLY A 624 -23.44 13.60 -8.94
CA GLY A 624 -23.07 12.96 -10.19
C GLY A 624 -23.87 13.48 -11.38
N GLU A 625 -25.17 13.62 -11.25
CA GLU A 625 -26.07 14.14 -12.28
C GLU A 625 -25.75 15.61 -12.60
N ALA A 626 -25.50 16.44 -11.60
CA ALA A 626 -25.09 17.83 -11.79
C ALA A 626 -23.79 17.94 -12.60
N LEU A 627 -22.77 17.12 -12.26
CA LEU A 627 -21.52 17.08 -13.01
C LEU A 627 -21.70 16.55 -14.44
N ALA A 628 -22.59 15.59 -14.65
CA ALA A 628 -22.90 15.08 -15.99
C ALA A 628 -23.52 16.19 -16.87
N GLN A 629 -24.46 16.97 -16.34
CA GLN A 629 -25.06 18.13 -17.03
C GLN A 629 -23.99 19.19 -17.38
N GLU A 630 -23.03 19.42 -16.46
CA GLU A 630 -21.93 20.36 -16.71
C GLU A 630 -21.00 19.89 -17.83
N VAL A 631 -20.66 18.60 -17.87
CA VAL A 631 -19.88 17.96 -18.95
C VAL A 631 -20.64 18.02 -20.28
N GLU A 632 -21.96 17.82 -20.30
CA GLU A 632 -22.79 17.93 -21.49
C GLU A 632 -22.83 19.37 -22.00
N SER A 633 -23.02 20.36 -21.13
CA SER A 633 -22.92 21.78 -21.47
C SER A 633 -21.59 22.14 -22.11
N LEU A 634 -20.48 21.59 -21.56
CA LEU A 634 -19.14 21.75 -22.11
C LEU A 634 -19.02 21.15 -23.51
N SER A 635 -19.67 19.99 -23.78
CA SER A 635 -19.72 19.36 -25.10
C SER A 635 -20.30 20.29 -26.17
N HIS A 636 -21.46 20.91 -25.88
CA HIS A 636 -22.11 21.86 -26.79
C HIS A 636 -21.21 23.07 -27.08
N ARG A 637 -20.52 23.60 -26.07
CA ARG A 637 -19.59 24.75 -26.23
C ARG A 637 -18.35 24.38 -27.05
N LEU A 638 -17.84 23.16 -26.91
CA LEU A 638 -16.74 22.64 -27.71
C LEU A 638 -17.07 22.51 -29.19
N GLN A 639 -18.30 22.07 -29.54
CA GLN A 639 -18.75 21.93 -30.91
C GLN A 639 -18.96 23.28 -31.59
N SER A 640 -19.43 24.32 -30.88
CA SER A 640 -19.85 25.59 -31.45
C SER A 640 -18.83 26.70 -31.50
N ARG A 641 -17.74 26.68 -30.70
CA ARG A 641 -16.93 27.87 -30.40
C ARG A 641 -15.41 27.75 -30.55
N MET A 642 -14.83 26.69 -31.11
CA MET A 642 -13.36 26.59 -31.23
C MET A 642 -12.81 27.37 -32.44
N SER A 643 -13.22 28.63 -32.63
CA SER A 643 -12.83 29.48 -33.77
C SER A 643 -11.57 30.31 -33.50
N SER A 644 -11.18 30.54 -32.27
CA SER A 644 -9.95 31.28 -31.92
C SER A 644 -9.08 30.54 -30.90
N LEU A 645 -7.77 30.84 -30.94
CA LEU A 645 -6.77 30.20 -30.07
C LEU A 645 -7.08 30.46 -28.57
N CYS A 646 -7.41 31.70 -28.22
CA CYS A 646 -7.74 32.09 -26.84
C CYS A 646 -8.95 31.32 -26.28
N ILE A 647 -10.00 31.12 -27.10
CA ILE A 647 -11.18 30.36 -26.69
C ILE A 647 -10.81 28.87 -26.53
N ALA A 648 -10.01 28.29 -27.43
CA ALA A 648 -9.59 26.89 -27.35
C ALA A 648 -8.73 26.62 -26.10
N GLN A 649 -7.81 27.54 -25.76
CA GLN A 649 -6.99 27.46 -24.55
C GLN A 649 -7.84 27.60 -23.28
N ARG A 650 -8.79 28.53 -23.25
CA ARG A 650 -9.72 28.69 -22.12
C ARG A 650 -10.56 27.44 -21.88
N LEU A 651 -11.11 26.84 -22.94
CA LEU A 651 -11.87 25.58 -22.87
C LEU A 651 -10.98 24.42 -22.39
N SER A 652 -9.73 24.34 -22.86
CA SER A 652 -8.79 23.32 -22.40
C SER A 652 -8.50 23.42 -20.89
N LYS A 653 -8.38 24.64 -20.35
CA LYS A 653 -8.22 24.89 -18.90
C LYS A 653 -9.48 24.50 -18.11
N GLU A 654 -10.65 24.84 -18.62
CA GLU A 654 -11.94 24.49 -18.03
C GLU A 654 -12.15 22.96 -17.99
N ILE A 655 -11.77 22.24 -19.05
CA ILE A 655 -11.78 20.76 -19.09
C ILE A 655 -10.86 20.22 -17.98
N GLY A 656 -9.68 20.80 -17.78
CA GLY A 656 -8.75 20.40 -16.72
C GLY A 656 -9.35 20.58 -15.33
N GLN A 657 -9.97 21.73 -15.04
CA GLN A 657 -10.63 22.01 -13.77
C GLN A 657 -11.80 21.05 -13.50
N LEU A 658 -12.65 20.83 -14.53
CA LEU A 658 -13.77 19.91 -14.40
C LEU A 658 -13.31 18.46 -14.21
N THR A 659 -12.19 18.07 -14.83
CA THR A 659 -11.59 16.73 -14.62
C THR A 659 -11.18 16.58 -13.15
N GLU A 660 -10.51 17.57 -12.56
CA GLU A 660 -10.12 17.57 -11.16
C GLU A 660 -11.33 17.52 -10.21
N THR A 661 -12.40 18.25 -10.54
CA THR A 661 -13.66 18.21 -9.77
C THR A 661 -14.29 16.81 -9.82
N VAL A 662 -14.38 16.18 -10.99
CA VAL A 662 -14.92 14.82 -11.16
C VAL A 662 -14.05 13.78 -10.43
N ASP A 663 -12.73 13.95 -10.42
CA ASP A 663 -11.81 13.03 -9.75
C ASP A 663 -11.98 13.05 -8.22
N ASN A 664 -12.25 14.22 -7.63
CA ASN A 664 -12.35 14.41 -6.18
C ASN A 664 -13.79 14.33 -5.63
N ALA A 665 -14.82 14.44 -6.45
CA ALA A 665 -16.22 14.42 -6.01
C ALA A 665 -16.63 13.01 -5.52
N VAL A 666 -17.55 12.93 -4.55
CA VAL A 666 -18.20 11.69 -4.12
C VAL A 666 -19.38 11.43 -5.04
N ILE A 667 -19.19 10.60 -6.07
CA ILE A 667 -20.19 10.28 -7.12
C ILE A 667 -20.12 8.79 -7.47
N PRO A 668 -21.17 8.24 -8.12
CA PRO A 668 -21.16 6.83 -8.58
C PRO A 668 -19.93 6.52 -9.44
N GLN A 669 -19.21 5.46 -9.12
CA GLN A 669 -17.96 5.09 -9.80
C GLN A 669 -18.14 4.79 -11.28
N CYS A 670 -19.25 4.20 -11.66
CA CYS A 670 -19.60 3.96 -13.07
C CYS A 670 -19.72 5.26 -13.86
N LEU A 671 -20.40 6.25 -13.26
CA LEU A 671 -20.56 7.58 -13.86
C LEU A 671 -19.22 8.33 -13.91
N ARG A 672 -18.41 8.25 -12.83
CA ARG A 672 -17.06 8.83 -12.80
C ARG A 672 -16.21 8.33 -13.97
N ARG A 673 -16.16 7.01 -14.22
CA ARG A 673 -15.41 6.42 -15.34
C ARG A 673 -15.90 6.94 -16.70
N GLU A 674 -17.20 7.13 -16.83
CA GLU A 674 -17.82 7.66 -18.06
C GLU A 674 -17.43 9.12 -18.30
N LEU A 675 -17.59 9.97 -17.28
CA LEU A 675 -17.23 11.40 -17.35
C LEU A 675 -15.73 11.59 -17.61
N GLN A 676 -14.88 10.82 -16.93
CA GLN A 676 -13.42 10.82 -17.19
C GLN A 676 -13.07 10.45 -18.63
N GLY A 677 -13.75 9.45 -19.20
CA GLY A 677 -13.58 9.05 -20.60
C GLY A 677 -13.94 10.18 -21.55
N THR A 678 -15.07 10.82 -21.33
CA THR A 678 -15.59 11.95 -22.10
C THR A 678 -14.67 13.17 -22.01
N LEU A 679 -14.24 13.54 -20.79
CA LEU A 679 -13.32 14.68 -20.56
C LEU A 679 -11.95 14.44 -21.20
N LYS A 680 -11.42 13.21 -21.18
CA LYS A 680 -10.19 12.84 -21.91
C LYS A 680 -10.34 13.01 -23.42
N ALA A 681 -11.51 12.64 -23.98
CA ALA A 681 -11.79 12.85 -25.41
C ALA A 681 -11.86 14.35 -25.74
N PHE A 682 -12.55 15.14 -24.91
CA PHE A 682 -12.61 16.60 -25.05
C PHE A 682 -11.25 17.25 -24.97
N GLN A 683 -10.39 16.84 -24.03
CA GLN A 683 -9.03 17.35 -23.92
C GLN A 683 -8.18 17.06 -25.17
N ARG A 684 -8.31 15.86 -25.74
CA ARG A 684 -7.66 15.51 -27.02
C ARG A 684 -8.15 16.38 -28.17
N THR A 685 -9.45 16.63 -28.26
CA THR A 685 -10.07 17.49 -29.27
C THR A 685 -9.61 18.93 -29.12
N ALA A 686 -9.62 19.50 -27.91
CA ALA A 686 -9.14 20.84 -27.61
C ALA A 686 -7.65 21.00 -27.96
N ASN A 687 -6.81 20.05 -27.55
CA ASN A 687 -5.38 20.08 -27.86
C ASN A 687 -5.10 19.99 -29.37
N THR A 688 -5.89 19.24 -30.11
CA THR A 688 -5.78 19.15 -31.59
C THR A 688 -6.18 20.45 -32.24
N ALA A 689 -7.26 21.09 -31.75
CA ALA A 689 -7.70 22.39 -32.25
C ALA A 689 -6.68 23.49 -31.93
N ILE A 690 -6.14 23.51 -30.71
CA ILE A 690 -5.06 24.45 -30.30
C ILE A 690 -3.87 24.31 -31.27
N ARG A 691 -3.39 23.08 -31.51
CA ARG A 691 -2.28 22.83 -32.42
C ARG A 691 -2.56 23.33 -33.85
N LYS A 692 -3.77 23.11 -34.36
CA LYS A 692 -4.17 23.58 -35.70
C LYS A 692 -4.21 25.12 -35.76
N LEU A 693 -4.79 25.76 -34.75
CA LEU A 693 -4.91 27.21 -34.68
C LEU A 693 -3.53 27.88 -34.51
N GLU A 694 -2.65 27.33 -33.65
CA GLU A 694 -1.27 27.78 -33.50
C GLU A 694 -0.50 27.64 -34.83
N THR A 695 -0.72 26.56 -35.59
CA THR A 695 -0.07 26.35 -36.89
C THR A 695 -0.58 27.34 -37.92
N LYS A 696 -1.89 27.64 -37.95
CA LYS A 696 -2.49 28.66 -38.81
C LYS A 696 -1.92 30.04 -38.51
N GLU A 697 -1.91 30.42 -37.22
CA GLU A 697 -1.34 31.71 -36.78
C GLU A 697 0.15 31.81 -37.12
N ALA A 698 0.93 30.76 -36.93
CA ALA A 698 2.35 30.70 -37.31
C ALA A 698 2.54 30.89 -38.84
N MET A 699 1.67 30.27 -39.64
CA MET A 699 1.69 30.40 -41.09
C MET A 699 1.40 31.84 -41.55
N GLU A 700 0.39 32.49 -40.94
CA GLU A 700 0.06 33.90 -41.26
C GLU A 700 1.23 34.84 -40.89
N LYS A 701 1.81 34.66 -39.70
CA LYS A 701 2.97 35.47 -39.24
C LYS A 701 4.22 35.20 -40.10
N SER A 702 4.50 33.93 -40.45
CA SER A 702 5.59 33.56 -41.35
C SER A 702 5.45 34.22 -42.74
N ASN A 703 4.23 34.22 -43.31
CA ASN A 703 3.99 34.84 -44.63
C ASN A 703 4.20 36.37 -44.62
N ILE A 704 3.91 37.05 -43.49
CA ILE A 704 4.21 38.48 -43.32
C ILE A 704 5.74 38.71 -43.33
N LEU A 705 6.48 37.91 -42.56
CA LEU A 705 7.95 38.03 -42.48
C LEU A 705 8.65 37.69 -43.80
N LEU A 706 8.16 36.70 -44.56
CA LEU A 706 8.68 36.37 -45.88
C LEU A 706 8.58 37.53 -46.89
N LYS A 707 7.48 38.28 -46.82
CA LYS A 707 7.32 39.46 -47.66
C LYS A 707 8.31 40.57 -47.28
N LYS A 708 8.72 40.64 -45.99
CA LYS A 708 9.65 41.65 -45.47
C LYS A 708 11.12 41.28 -45.76
N HIS A 709 11.47 40.01 -45.75
CA HIS A 709 12.85 39.49 -45.80
C HIS A 709 13.14 38.59 -47.00
N HIS A 710 12.84 39.07 -48.20
CA HIS A 710 13.10 38.32 -49.43
C HIS A 710 14.63 38.22 -49.75
N CYS A 711 15.13 36.98 -49.89
CA CYS A 711 16.51 36.69 -50.30
C CYS A 711 17.62 37.08 -49.28
N GLN A 712 17.37 37.14 -48.01
CA GLN A 712 18.38 37.39 -46.96
C GLN A 712 18.97 36.06 -46.46
N TYR A 713 20.31 36.05 -46.19
CA TYR A 713 21.01 34.89 -45.57
C TYR A 713 20.85 34.87 -44.03
N LEU A 714 20.45 35.99 -43.44
CA LEU A 714 20.26 36.17 -42.01
C LEU A 714 18.96 36.98 -41.75
N VAL A 715 18.11 36.48 -40.87
CA VAL A 715 16.88 37.16 -40.45
C VAL A 715 16.84 37.24 -38.93
N VAL A 716 16.85 38.47 -38.42
CA VAL A 716 16.58 38.77 -36.99
C VAL A 716 15.42 39.75 -36.95
N ASP A 717 14.30 39.36 -36.36
CA ASP A 717 13.11 40.24 -36.29
C ASP A 717 12.27 39.99 -35.06
N ALA A 718 11.34 40.90 -34.78
CA ALA A 718 10.35 40.78 -33.72
C ALA A 718 9.02 40.25 -34.27
N VAL A 719 8.40 39.35 -33.51
CA VAL A 719 7.09 38.80 -33.81
C VAL A 719 6.19 38.93 -32.60
N ALA A 720 5.08 39.62 -32.71
CA ALA A 720 4.10 39.69 -31.60
C ALA A 720 3.40 38.33 -31.38
N THR A 721 3.79 37.64 -30.35
CA THR A 721 3.14 36.39 -29.87
C THR A 721 3.40 36.18 -28.38
N ASP A 722 2.42 35.68 -27.68
CA ASP A 722 2.49 35.31 -26.26
C ASP A 722 2.94 33.85 -26.01
N SER A 723 3.24 33.11 -27.07
CA SER A 723 3.55 31.70 -27.02
C SER A 723 4.90 31.36 -27.70
N LEU A 724 5.83 30.82 -26.91
CA LEU A 724 7.10 30.27 -27.42
C LEU A 724 6.86 29.13 -28.43
N SER A 725 5.75 28.37 -28.28
CA SER A 725 5.37 27.31 -29.25
C SER A 725 5.07 27.89 -30.62
N ILE A 726 4.33 29.00 -30.69
CA ILE A 726 4.00 29.67 -31.92
C ILE A 726 5.28 30.28 -32.54
N LEU A 727 6.12 30.93 -31.73
CA LEU A 727 7.37 31.52 -32.19
C LEU A 727 8.26 30.47 -32.84
N MET A 728 8.43 29.31 -32.21
CA MET A 728 9.17 28.17 -32.77
C MET A 728 8.58 27.66 -34.08
N LYS A 729 7.24 27.58 -34.19
CA LYS A 729 6.57 27.19 -35.44
C LYS A 729 6.78 28.22 -36.56
N VAL A 730 6.78 29.50 -36.23
CA VAL A 730 7.08 30.57 -37.20
C VAL A 730 8.52 30.43 -37.72
N VAL A 731 9.51 30.23 -36.85
CA VAL A 731 10.91 29.99 -37.22
C VAL A 731 11.01 28.76 -38.13
N ASN A 732 10.44 27.63 -37.73
CA ASN A 732 10.48 26.41 -38.57
C ASN A 732 9.83 26.60 -39.92
N GLN A 733 8.71 27.33 -40.02
CA GLN A 733 8.01 27.59 -41.26
C GLN A 733 8.85 28.49 -42.21
N LEU A 734 9.51 29.52 -41.63
CA LEU A 734 10.43 30.38 -42.37
C LEU A 734 11.64 29.61 -42.91
N CYS A 735 12.28 28.80 -42.07
CA CYS A 735 13.43 28.00 -42.48
C CYS A 735 13.09 26.93 -43.53
N ASN A 736 11.86 26.38 -43.50
CA ASN A 736 11.38 25.46 -44.54
C ASN A 736 11.25 26.15 -45.91
N GLN A 737 10.91 27.42 -45.93
CA GLN A 737 10.76 28.21 -47.17
C GLN A 737 12.08 28.92 -47.58
N LEU A 738 12.94 29.18 -46.59
CA LEU A 738 14.27 29.77 -46.78
C LEU A 738 15.35 28.85 -46.21
N PRO A 739 15.68 27.70 -46.85
CA PRO A 739 16.49 26.65 -46.25
C PRO A 739 17.97 27.04 -45.98
N ASN A 740 18.45 28.09 -46.59
CA ASN A 740 19.82 28.59 -46.44
C ASN A 740 19.94 29.82 -45.53
N THR A 741 18.87 30.21 -44.84
CA THR A 741 18.80 31.42 -44.00
C THR A 741 18.90 31.05 -42.55
N ALA A 742 19.77 31.72 -41.78
CA ALA A 742 19.73 31.67 -40.31
C ALA A 742 18.65 32.64 -39.82
N VAL A 743 17.77 32.14 -38.94
CA VAL A 743 16.60 32.88 -38.43
C VAL A 743 16.65 32.93 -36.94
N MET A 744 16.52 34.12 -36.36
CA MET A 744 16.19 34.35 -34.96
C MET A 744 14.99 35.29 -34.85
N LEU A 745 14.00 34.86 -34.12
CA LEU A 745 12.83 35.66 -33.82
C LEU A 745 12.69 35.90 -32.31
N LEU A 746 12.38 37.12 -31.97
CA LEU A 746 12.12 37.56 -30.61
C LEU A 746 10.65 37.97 -30.46
N SER A 747 10.08 37.73 -29.26
CA SER A 747 8.73 38.20 -28.95
C SER A 747 8.73 38.77 -27.55
N GLN A 748 8.26 39.99 -27.38
CA GLN A 748 8.12 40.67 -26.10
C GLN A 748 6.65 40.70 -25.69
N LEU A 749 6.38 40.27 -24.42
CA LEU A 749 5.07 40.40 -23.79
C LEU A 749 4.93 41.77 -23.07
N ASP A 750 3.71 42.18 -22.82
CA ASP A 750 3.39 43.39 -22.05
C ASP A 750 4.02 43.38 -20.64
N SER A 751 4.29 42.21 -20.09
CA SER A 751 5.00 42.00 -18.80
C SER A 751 6.50 42.27 -18.85
N GLY A 752 7.08 42.60 -20.00
CA GLY A 752 8.52 42.74 -20.20
C GLY A 752 9.25 41.42 -20.43
N LYS A 753 8.55 40.30 -20.34
CA LYS A 753 9.13 38.98 -20.68
C LYS A 753 9.36 38.83 -22.17
N VAL A 754 10.53 38.33 -22.56
CA VAL A 754 10.91 38.09 -23.94
C VAL A 754 11.08 36.60 -24.19
N PHE A 755 10.55 36.10 -25.29
CA PHE A 755 10.85 34.78 -25.88
C PHE A 755 11.83 34.92 -27.04
N CYS A 756 12.76 34.00 -27.12
CA CYS A 756 13.73 33.86 -28.20
C CYS A 756 13.57 32.47 -28.84
N ALA A 757 13.55 32.42 -30.15
CA ALA A 757 13.58 31.18 -30.91
C ALA A 757 14.49 31.35 -32.14
N CYS A 758 15.39 30.43 -32.41
CA CYS A 758 16.30 30.50 -33.58
C CYS A 758 16.50 29.12 -34.19
N GLN A 759 16.81 29.17 -35.50
CA GLN A 759 17.22 28.00 -36.29
C GLN A 759 18.31 28.41 -37.29
N VAL A 760 19.32 27.56 -37.39
CA VAL A 760 20.49 27.76 -38.24
C VAL A 760 20.57 26.61 -39.23
N PRO A 761 20.81 26.87 -40.54
CA PRO A 761 21.05 25.83 -41.57
C PRO A 761 22.21 24.92 -41.20
N LYS A 762 22.08 23.62 -41.48
CA LYS A 762 23.17 22.65 -41.22
C LYS A 762 24.51 23.01 -41.87
N SER A 763 24.46 23.65 -43.01
CA SER A 763 25.66 24.07 -43.79
C SER A 763 26.55 25.08 -43.08
N ILE A 764 26.00 25.86 -42.14
CA ILE A 764 26.72 26.95 -41.45
C ILE A 764 26.82 26.74 -39.94
N THR A 765 26.42 25.57 -39.42
CA THR A 765 26.47 25.26 -37.94
C THR A 765 27.90 25.28 -37.39
N GLY A 766 28.93 25.10 -38.23
CA GLY A 766 30.34 25.23 -37.83
C GLY A 766 30.79 26.68 -37.62
N GLN A 767 30.07 27.66 -38.18
CA GLN A 767 30.33 29.09 -38.01
C GLN A 767 29.41 29.72 -36.98
N LEU A 768 28.11 29.41 -37.03
CA LEU A 768 27.06 29.91 -36.13
C LEU A 768 26.25 28.76 -35.55
N SER A 769 26.34 28.55 -34.23
CA SER A 769 25.51 27.57 -33.49
C SER A 769 24.24 28.24 -32.95
N ALA A 770 23.08 27.65 -33.20
CA ALA A 770 21.81 28.15 -32.65
C ALA A 770 21.83 28.20 -31.13
N ALA A 771 22.41 27.19 -30.44
CA ALA A 771 22.55 27.18 -29.00
C ALA A 771 23.40 28.33 -28.46
N GLU A 772 24.57 28.58 -29.05
CA GLU A 772 25.45 29.71 -28.68
C GLU A 772 24.78 31.06 -28.96
N TRP A 773 24.10 31.17 -30.09
CA TRP A 773 23.44 32.41 -30.52
C TRP A 773 22.28 32.74 -29.56
N SER A 774 21.43 31.76 -29.22
CA SER A 774 20.32 31.97 -28.25
C SER A 774 20.83 32.24 -26.84
N LEU A 775 21.93 31.60 -26.41
CA LEU A 775 22.55 31.81 -25.12
C LEU A 775 23.14 33.22 -25.01
N ALA A 776 23.87 33.69 -26.04
CA ALA A 776 24.45 35.05 -26.08
C ALA A 776 23.37 36.12 -25.95
N VAL A 777 22.22 35.95 -26.60
CA VAL A 777 21.08 36.86 -26.52
C VAL A 777 20.38 36.80 -25.16
N CYS A 778 20.11 35.58 -24.70
CA CYS A 778 19.36 35.40 -23.44
C CYS A 778 20.17 35.79 -22.19
N SER A 779 21.52 35.68 -22.23
CA SER A 779 22.38 36.12 -21.13
C SER A 779 22.32 37.63 -20.87
N GLN A 780 22.01 38.44 -21.92
CA GLN A 780 21.89 39.89 -21.82
C GLN A 780 20.49 40.38 -21.31
N ILE A 781 19.54 39.44 -21.17
CA ILE A 781 18.17 39.73 -20.74
C ILE A 781 17.80 38.93 -19.48
N ASP A 782 18.79 38.65 -18.64
CA ASP A 782 18.63 37.86 -17.40
C ASP A 782 17.84 36.56 -17.63
N GLY A 783 18.14 35.88 -18.75
CA GLY A 783 17.37 34.73 -19.19
C GLY A 783 18.21 33.48 -19.40
N ASN A 784 17.50 32.39 -19.70
CA ASN A 784 18.11 31.10 -20.04
C ASN A 784 17.75 30.67 -21.45
N ALA A 785 18.70 30.01 -22.13
CA ALA A 785 18.47 29.40 -23.41
C ALA A 785 18.96 27.96 -23.44
N GLY A 786 18.40 27.16 -24.35
CA GLY A 786 18.79 25.77 -24.55
C GLY A 786 18.37 25.25 -25.92
N GLY A 787 19.10 24.27 -26.44
CA GLY A 787 18.83 23.67 -27.72
C GLY A 787 20.05 22.96 -28.30
N SER A 788 20.01 22.68 -29.60
CA SER A 788 21.10 22.11 -30.38
C SER A 788 21.82 23.18 -31.20
N SER A 789 22.89 22.81 -31.89
CA SER A 789 23.55 23.69 -32.85
C SER A 789 22.67 24.16 -34.02
N ILE A 790 21.57 23.43 -34.30
CA ILE A 790 20.62 23.71 -35.37
C ILE A 790 19.41 24.51 -34.92
N VAL A 791 18.81 24.17 -33.75
CA VAL A 791 17.59 24.79 -33.24
C VAL A 791 17.75 25.07 -31.77
N ALA A 792 17.45 26.28 -31.33
CA ALA A 792 17.47 26.66 -29.94
C ALA A 792 16.31 27.63 -29.60
N LYS A 793 16.02 27.71 -28.32
CA LYS A 793 14.98 28.58 -27.76
C LYS A 793 15.41 29.09 -26.39
N GLY A 794 14.87 30.22 -25.99
CA GLY A 794 15.17 30.80 -24.69
C GLY A 794 14.09 31.78 -24.23
N SER A 795 14.23 32.25 -23.01
CA SER A 795 13.39 33.32 -22.49
C SER A 795 14.14 34.14 -21.45
N GLY A 796 13.79 35.41 -21.33
CA GLY A 796 14.37 36.37 -20.39
C GLY A 796 13.43 37.56 -20.19
N SER A 797 13.92 38.66 -19.68
CA SER A 797 13.12 39.90 -19.48
C SER A 797 13.96 41.11 -19.89
N THR A 798 13.37 42.03 -20.67
CA THR A 798 13.98 43.32 -21.02
C THR A 798 12.92 44.39 -21.22
N SER A 799 13.31 45.63 -21.00
CA SER A 799 12.54 46.82 -21.36
C SER A 799 12.87 47.38 -22.75
N ASP A 800 14.00 46.94 -23.35
CA ASP A 800 14.50 47.40 -24.64
C ASP A 800 14.72 46.27 -25.62
N LEU A 801 13.66 45.89 -26.35
CA LEU A 801 13.72 44.85 -27.38
C LEU A 801 14.58 45.23 -28.58
N ALA A 802 14.67 46.55 -28.91
CA ALA A 802 15.46 47.04 -30.06
C ALA A 802 16.95 46.79 -29.85
N HIS A 803 17.44 47.02 -28.62
CA HIS A 803 18.82 46.74 -28.26
C HIS A 803 19.13 45.24 -28.41
N VAL A 804 18.21 44.35 -27.93
CA VAL A 804 18.37 42.90 -28.00
C VAL A 804 18.39 42.38 -29.46
N LEU A 805 17.55 42.97 -30.34
CA LEU A 805 17.54 42.63 -31.77
C LEU A 805 18.87 42.99 -32.43
N ASN A 806 19.43 44.22 -32.14
CA ASN A 806 20.72 44.63 -32.66
C ASN A 806 21.84 43.72 -32.16
N LEU A 807 21.85 43.36 -30.90
CA LEU A 807 22.84 42.43 -30.34
C LEU A 807 22.76 41.02 -30.98
N ALA A 808 21.56 40.54 -31.24
CA ALA A 808 21.35 39.28 -31.92
C ALA A 808 21.89 39.31 -33.37
N LEU A 809 21.70 40.43 -34.03
CA LEU A 809 22.21 40.65 -35.40
C LEU A 809 23.74 40.72 -35.40
N GLU A 810 24.37 41.60 -34.60
CA GLU A 810 25.81 41.77 -34.49
C GLU A 810 26.51 40.46 -34.15
N PHE A 811 25.99 39.67 -33.24
CA PHE A 811 26.54 38.35 -32.86
C PHE A 811 26.58 37.39 -34.05
N ALA A 812 25.51 37.35 -34.85
CA ALA A 812 25.43 36.44 -35.98
C ALA A 812 26.34 36.93 -37.15
N GLU A 813 26.37 38.24 -37.45
CA GLU A 813 27.23 38.83 -38.48
C GLU A 813 28.71 38.62 -38.18
N ALA A 814 29.16 38.84 -36.93
CA ALA A 814 30.52 38.63 -36.49
C ALA A 814 31.00 37.17 -36.67
N ARG A 815 30.11 36.20 -36.67
CA ARG A 815 30.41 34.77 -36.86
C ARG A 815 30.31 34.32 -38.33
N LEU A 816 29.43 34.93 -39.11
CA LEU A 816 29.22 34.58 -40.52
C LEU A 816 30.21 35.27 -41.48
N HIS A 817 30.82 36.39 -41.06
CA HIS A 817 31.86 37.10 -41.82
C HIS A 817 33.30 36.70 -41.48
N ARG A 818 33.50 35.72 -40.58
CA ARG A 818 34.75 35.03 -40.35
C ARG A 818 34.83 33.76 -41.18
#